data_2a0dcaee761240a3035a1031ebeebac6
#
_entry.id   2a0dcaee761240a3035a1031ebeebac6
#
_cell.length_a   1.000
_cell.length_b   1.000
_cell.length_c   1.000
_cell.angle_alpha   90.00
_cell.angle_beta   90.00
_cell.angle_gamma   90.00
#
_symmetry.space_group_name_H-M   'P 1'
#
loop_
_entity.id
_entity.type
_entity.pdbx_description
1 polymer ?
#
loop_
_entity_poly.entity_id
_entity_poly.type
_entity_poly.pdbx_seq_one_letter_code
_entity_poly.pdbx_strand_id
1 'polypeptide(L)'
;MTDLMHSPASHPDSAAAGGTSVNTNTVGRDDVPARTGTAGSDGVATNTGTAGTAGSDGVPARTNTVGTGTPSSERRPGHVDVAALGELLLGRWAHIRHQARALAADPAMHKVEGLSCTEHRQRVFGQLSHLVDNDAVHRAFPISLGGTEDHGGNIAGFEELVTADPSLQIKAGVQWGLFGAAVLHLGTKEHQDKWLPGIMSLAIPGCFAMTEIGHGSDVASIGTTATFDPATDEFVINTPFKAAWKEFIGNAAVDGLAAVVFAQLITRGVNHGVHAFYVELRDPETKAFLPGVGGTDDGVKGGLNGIDNGRLHFTNVRIPRTNLLNRYGDVAADGSYSSPIASPGRRFFTMLGTLVQGRVSLDGAAVAASKVALQIAVRYASERRQFNAASAIEEQVLLDYQRHQRRLLPRLATTYAASFAHEQLLQKFDDVFSGTHDTDQDRQDLETLAAALKPLSTWHALDTLQECREACGGAGFMAENRLTSLRADLDVYVTFEGDNTVLLQLVAKRLLADYAREFRNVDFGVLARYAFNQAADLTLNKSGLRQVAQFVADSGSVQKAALALRDESAQRALLTERVQAMVAELGAALKDAARLPQTRAASVFNQHQHELIETAQAHAELLQWEAFTEALQGVDDDATREVLTWLRDLFGLGLIEKHLAWYLMNGRLSMQRARTVGGYINRLLSKLRPHAVELADAFGYGPEHLRAPIAGGGEKERQDEAMDYYRRLRASGDSPVDEKVLLLRQKAAHTKAAQQKAAQKKAARR
;
A
#
# COMPACT_ATOMS: atom_id res chain seq x y z
N MET A 1 27.40 2.83 -16.83
CA MET A 1 26.28 3.51 -16.11
C MET A 1 26.35 3.31 -14.60
N THR A 2 27.06 2.32 -14.12
CA THR A 2 27.28 2.04 -12.70
C THR A 2 28.19 3.06 -11.99
N ASP A 3 29.04 3.78 -12.74
CA ASP A 3 30.05 4.70 -12.17
C ASP A 3 29.58 6.16 -12.06
N LEU A 4 28.35 6.47 -12.49
CA LEU A 4 27.87 7.86 -12.50
C LEU A 4 27.30 8.37 -11.16
N MET A 5 27.22 7.53 -10.14
CA MET A 5 26.66 7.90 -8.84
C MET A 5 27.66 7.90 -7.66
N HIS A 6 28.94 7.61 -7.90
CA HIS A 6 29.92 7.56 -6.81
C HIS A 6 31.23 8.26 -7.19
N SER A 7 31.38 9.53 -6.83
CA SER A 7 32.66 10.16 -6.53
C SER A 7 32.45 11.20 -5.45
N PRO A 8 33.29 11.20 -4.39
CA PRO A 8 33.19 12.15 -3.31
C PRO A 8 33.61 13.56 -3.79
N ALA A 9 32.82 14.55 -3.45
CA ALA A 9 33.12 15.94 -3.65
C ALA A 9 34.36 16.33 -2.84
N SER A 10 35.43 16.70 -3.49
CA SER A 10 36.54 17.44 -2.89
C SER A 10 36.11 18.87 -2.63
N HIS A 11 36.19 19.32 -1.38
CA HIS A 11 36.01 20.71 -0.99
C HIS A 11 37.14 21.60 -1.58
N PRO A 12 36.83 22.81 -2.00
CA PRO A 12 37.77 23.90 -1.94
C PRO A 12 37.44 24.83 -0.74
N ASP A 13 38.49 25.20 -0.03
CA ASP A 13 38.52 26.18 1.03
C ASP A 13 38.23 27.61 0.58
N SER A 14 37.82 28.38 1.59
CA SER A 14 38.10 29.80 1.89
C SER A 14 37.05 30.84 1.48
N ALA A 15 36.46 31.37 2.48
CA ALA A 15 36.67 32.69 3.08
C ALA A 15 35.78 33.85 2.60
N ALA A 16 35.16 34.43 3.60
CA ALA A 16 34.92 35.84 3.87
C ALA A 16 33.65 36.56 3.39
N ALA A 17 32.79 36.83 4.35
CA ALA A 17 32.35 38.14 4.85
C ALA A 17 31.37 39.01 4.05
N GLY A 18 30.37 39.47 4.78
CA GLY A 18 29.57 40.70 4.54
C GLY A 18 28.11 40.44 4.20
N GLY A 19 27.14 40.58 5.02
CA GLY A 19 26.70 41.75 5.76
C GLY A 19 25.39 42.29 5.17
N THR A 20 24.33 42.37 6.02
CA THR A 20 23.15 43.26 5.94
C THR A 20 22.14 42.98 4.81
N SER A 21 20.83 43.03 4.95
CA SER A 21 19.85 43.61 5.90
C SER A 21 18.42 43.23 5.48
N VAL A 22 17.59 43.11 6.46
CA VAL A 22 16.11 43.23 6.52
C VAL A 22 15.44 43.97 5.36
N ASN A 23 14.37 43.39 4.83
CA ASN A 23 13.16 44.17 4.58
C ASN A 23 11.87 43.34 4.60
N THR A 24 11.00 43.71 5.51
CA THR A 24 9.58 43.42 5.61
C THR A 24 8.80 44.18 4.54
N ASN A 25 7.85 43.53 3.87
CA ASN A 25 6.67 44.23 3.36
C ASN A 25 5.46 43.33 3.30
N THR A 26 4.48 43.71 4.09
CA THR A 26 3.06 43.40 4.05
C THR A 26 2.36 44.21 2.97
N VAL A 27 1.52 43.59 2.12
CA VAL A 27 0.39 44.16 1.36
C VAL A 27 -0.38 42.94 0.86
N GLY A 28 -1.70 42.74 0.91
CA GLY A 28 -2.83 43.61 0.95
C GLY A 28 -3.94 42.73 0.31
N ARG A 29 -5.09 42.65 0.97
CA ARG A 29 -6.30 42.00 0.42
C ARG A 29 -6.75 42.73 -0.83
N ASP A 30 -7.22 41.99 -1.83
CA ASP A 30 -8.21 42.53 -2.80
C ASP A 30 -9.22 41.47 -3.21
N ASP A 31 -10.44 41.96 -3.31
CA ASP A 31 -11.72 41.29 -3.51
C ASP A 31 -11.89 40.71 -4.92
N VAL A 32 -12.66 39.60 -5.02
CA VAL A 32 -13.19 39.07 -6.27
C VAL A 32 -14.71 39.13 -6.24
N PRO A 33 -15.37 39.77 -7.25
CA PRO A 33 -16.82 39.87 -7.27
C PRO A 33 -17.51 38.63 -7.85
N ALA A 34 -18.67 38.32 -7.26
CA ALA A 34 -19.63 37.34 -7.72
C ALA A 34 -20.23 37.66 -9.10
N ARG A 35 -20.36 36.68 -9.96
CA ARG A 35 -21.25 36.71 -11.12
C ARG A 35 -22.34 35.68 -11.03
N THR A 36 -23.55 36.16 -10.92
CA THR A 36 -24.82 35.47 -11.14
C THR A 36 -25.04 35.23 -12.62
N GLY A 37 -25.46 34.02 -12.99
CA GLY A 37 -25.88 33.68 -14.35
C GLY A 37 -27.05 32.69 -14.31
N THR A 38 -28.13 33.12 -14.82
CA THR A 38 -29.51 32.64 -14.85
C THR A 38 -29.74 31.33 -15.62
N ALA A 39 -30.81 30.70 -15.26
CA ALA A 39 -31.39 29.45 -15.77
C ALA A 39 -31.81 29.47 -17.24
N GLY A 40 -31.78 28.30 -17.86
CA GLY A 40 -32.49 27.96 -19.11
C GLY A 40 -33.12 26.59 -19.00
N SER A 41 -34.43 26.56 -19.03
CA SER A 41 -35.31 25.37 -19.08
C SER A 41 -35.43 24.83 -20.49
N ASP A 42 -35.68 23.53 -20.63
CA ASP A 42 -36.49 22.81 -21.61
C ASP A 42 -35.98 21.36 -21.69
N GLY A 43 -36.77 20.29 -21.69
CA GLY A 43 -38.09 19.97 -22.10
C GLY A 43 -38.29 18.49 -21.81
N VAL A 44 -39.45 18.18 -21.27
CA VAL A 44 -39.92 16.81 -20.92
C VAL A 44 -40.52 16.17 -22.17
N ALA A 45 -40.12 14.93 -22.46
CA ALA A 45 -40.90 14.04 -23.33
C ALA A 45 -41.34 12.83 -22.53
N THR A 46 -42.63 12.77 -22.30
CA THR A 46 -43.36 11.62 -21.76
C THR A 46 -43.61 10.59 -22.85
N ASN A 47 -43.41 9.32 -22.54
CA ASN A 47 -44.01 8.25 -23.32
C ASN A 47 -44.70 7.26 -22.39
N THR A 48 -46.00 7.17 -22.54
CA THR A 48 -46.95 6.27 -21.87
C THR A 48 -47.05 4.96 -22.66
N GLY A 49 -47.01 3.83 -21.97
CA GLY A 49 -47.30 2.49 -22.55
C GLY A 49 -47.87 1.54 -21.51
N THR A 50 -49.13 1.50 -21.51
CA THR A 50 -50.17 0.51 -21.12
C THR A 50 -49.82 -0.77 -20.36
N ALA A 51 -50.66 -1.02 -19.37
CA ALA A 51 -50.85 -2.15 -18.50
C ALA A 51 -51.28 -3.46 -19.21
N GLY A 52 -50.89 -4.57 -18.65
CA GLY A 52 -51.48 -5.90 -18.89
C GLY A 52 -51.65 -6.65 -17.57
N THR A 53 -52.86 -6.99 -17.30
CA THR A 53 -53.37 -7.69 -16.11
C THR A 53 -53.18 -9.20 -16.20
N ALA A 54 -53.13 -9.83 -15.05
CA ALA A 54 -53.76 -11.08 -14.60
C ALA A 54 -52.83 -12.21 -14.14
N GLY A 55 -53.15 -12.74 -12.98
CA GLY A 55 -53.19 -14.13 -12.65
C GLY A 55 -52.76 -14.46 -11.22
N SER A 56 -53.74 -14.54 -10.32
CA SER A 56 -53.65 -15.15 -8.98
C SER A 56 -53.52 -16.68 -9.11
N ASP A 57 -52.64 -17.32 -8.32
CA ASP A 57 -52.97 -18.64 -7.79
C ASP A 57 -52.08 -19.04 -6.58
N GLY A 58 -52.73 -19.76 -5.72
CA GLY A 58 -52.61 -20.12 -4.36
C GLY A 58 -51.32 -20.80 -3.82
N VAL A 59 -51.12 -20.55 -2.57
CA VAL A 59 -50.15 -21.21 -1.68
C VAL A 59 -50.82 -22.38 -0.97
N PRO A 60 -50.18 -23.54 -0.80
CA PRO A 60 -50.45 -24.40 0.34
C PRO A 60 -49.23 -24.45 1.31
N ALA A 61 -49.54 -24.22 2.57
CA ALA A 61 -48.63 -24.37 3.71
C ALA A 61 -48.19 -25.85 3.85
N ARG A 62 -46.88 -26.06 4.08
CA ARG A 62 -46.35 -27.32 4.60
C ARG A 62 -45.54 -27.04 5.87
N THR A 63 -45.99 -27.68 6.95
CA THR A 63 -45.35 -27.87 8.23
C THR A 63 -44.06 -28.67 8.08
N ASN A 64 -42.94 -28.14 8.60
CA ASN A 64 -41.70 -28.89 8.71
C ASN A 64 -41.39 -29.21 10.15
N THR A 65 -41.25 -30.49 10.42
CA THR A 65 -40.68 -31.12 11.61
C THR A 65 -39.16 -30.87 11.69
N VAL A 66 -38.69 -30.52 12.87
CA VAL A 66 -37.29 -30.28 13.22
C VAL A 66 -36.54 -31.61 13.22
N GLY A 67 -35.54 -31.72 12.35
CA GLY A 67 -34.49 -32.74 12.37
C GLY A 67 -33.15 -32.07 12.64
N THR A 68 -32.50 -32.44 13.75
CA THR A 68 -31.13 -32.05 14.10
C THR A 68 -30.12 -32.71 13.16
N GLY A 69 -29.63 -32.00 12.18
CA GLY A 69 -28.52 -32.40 11.34
C GLY A 69 -27.66 -31.17 11.10
N THR A 70 -26.34 -31.30 11.29
CA THR A 70 -25.31 -30.31 10.95
C THR A 70 -25.57 -29.74 9.55
N PRO A 71 -25.60 -28.41 9.36
CA PRO A 71 -25.85 -27.87 8.03
C PRO A 71 -24.59 -28.06 7.18
N SER A 72 -24.64 -28.98 6.22
CA SER A 72 -23.85 -28.88 5.01
C SER A 72 -24.32 -27.60 4.29
N SER A 73 -23.42 -26.67 4.05
CA SER A 73 -23.71 -25.43 3.33
C SER A 73 -24.22 -25.76 1.93
N GLU A 74 -25.54 -25.75 1.73
CA GLU A 74 -26.13 -25.75 0.39
C GLU A 74 -25.69 -24.44 -0.30
N ARG A 75 -24.71 -24.56 -1.20
CA ARG A 75 -24.25 -23.47 -2.05
C ARG A 75 -25.41 -22.96 -2.90
N ARG A 76 -25.74 -21.69 -2.76
CA ARG A 76 -26.67 -21.03 -3.70
C ARG A 76 -25.93 -20.84 -5.03
N PRO A 77 -26.50 -21.23 -6.18
CA PRO A 77 -25.85 -21.00 -7.47
C PRO A 77 -25.53 -19.53 -7.67
N GLY A 78 -24.27 -19.21 -8.04
CA GLY A 78 -23.82 -17.86 -8.34
C GLY A 78 -23.23 -17.06 -7.16
N HIS A 79 -23.03 -17.68 -5.97
CA HIS A 79 -22.36 -17.04 -4.83
C HIS A 79 -20.86 -17.39 -4.78
N VAL A 80 -20.06 -16.45 -4.24
CA VAL A 80 -18.63 -16.64 -4.01
C VAL A 80 -18.42 -17.65 -2.88
N ASP A 81 -17.50 -18.59 -3.04
CA ASP A 81 -17.02 -19.44 -1.95
C ASP A 81 -16.07 -18.64 -1.08
N VAL A 82 -16.65 -17.95 -0.09
CA VAL A 82 -15.91 -17.04 0.81
C VAL A 82 -14.80 -17.74 1.58
N ALA A 83 -15.03 -19.01 2.00
CA ALA A 83 -14.05 -19.77 2.77
C ALA A 83 -12.84 -20.17 1.90
N ALA A 84 -13.10 -20.78 0.74
CA ALA A 84 -12.02 -21.16 -0.18
C ALA A 84 -11.25 -19.94 -0.70
N LEU A 85 -11.95 -18.84 -0.98
CA LEU A 85 -11.32 -17.59 -1.39
C LEU A 85 -10.49 -16.97 -0.25
N GLY A 86 -10.95 -17.08 0.99
CA GLY A 86 -10.19 -16.66 2.16
C GLY A 86 -8.86 -17.41 2.30
N GLU A 87 -8.88 -18.73 2.18
CA GLU A 87 -7.65 -19.55 2.21
C GLU A 87 -6.71 -19.23 1.03
N LEU A 88 -7.24 -19.01 -0.18
CA LEU A 88 -6.44 -18.57 -1.33
C LEU A 88 -5.71 -17.24 -1.04
N LEU A 89 -6.39 -16.29 -0.40
CA LEU A 89 -5.81 -14.98 -0.04
C LEU A 89 -4.79 -15.05 1.11
N LEU A 90 -4.83 -16.11 1.92
CA LEU A 90 -3.83 -16.38 2.95
C LEU A 90 -2.58 -17.05 2.39
N GLY A 91 -2.66 -17.64 1.21
CA GLY A 91 -1.54 -18.19 0.46
C GLY A 91 -0.78 -19.31 1.19
N ARG A 92 0.50 -19.45 0.86
CA ARG A 92 1.37 -20.54 1.36
C ARG A 92 1.47 -20.58 2.89
N TRP A 93 1.47 -19.42 3.55
CA TRP A 93 1.61 -19.32 5.01
C TRP A 93 0.27 -19.13 5.74
N ALA A 94 -0.83 -19.65 5.18
CA ALA A 94 -2.16 -19.55 5.79
C ALA A 94 -2.17 -19.95 7.28
N HIS A 95 -1.50 -21.06 7.64
CA HIS A 95 -1.42 -21.54 9.02
C HIS A 95 -0.73 -20.54 9.97
N ILE A 96 0.31 -19.83 9.50
CA ILE A 96 0.99 -18.78 10.29
C ILE A 96 0.10 -17.54 10.42
N ARG A 97 -0.55 -17.12 9.32
CA ARG A 97 -1.49 -15.99 9.37
C ARG A 97 -2.66 -16.26 10.30
N HIS A 98 -3.20 -17.49 10.32
CA HIS A 98 -4.23 -17.87 11.29
C HIS A 98 -3.73 -17.78 12.75
N GLN A 99 -2.51 -18.25 13.05
CA GLN A 99 -1.91 -18.10 14.38
C GLN A 99 -1.71 -16.64 14.77
N ALA A 100 -1.18 -15.82 13.85
CA ALA A 100 -0.94 -14.40 14.09
C ALA A 100 -2.26 -13.62 14.28
N ARG A 101 -3.31 -13.95 13.51
CA ARG A 101 -4.66 -13.39 13.70
C ARG A 101 -5.25 -13.78 15.05
N ALA A 102 -5.12 -15.05 15.47
CA ALA A 102 -5.58 -15.47 16.79
C ALA A 102 -4.90 -14.67 17.91
N LEU A 103 -3.59 -14.41 17.79
CA LEU A 103 -2.85 -13.56 18.73
C LEU A 103 -3.29 -12.07 18.63
N ALA A 104 -3.47 -11.54 17.42
CA ALA A 104 -3.92 -10.17 17.20
C ALA A 104 -5.36 -9.91 17.66
N ALA A 105 -6.17 -10.96 17.81
CA ALA A 105 -7.53 -10.90 18.35
C ALA A 105 -7.58 -10.70 19.88
N ASP A 106 -6.48 -11.00 20.59
CA ASP A 106 -6.40 -10.79 22.04
C ASP A 106 -6.51 -9.30 22.39
N PRO A 107 -7.47 -8.89 23.27
CA PRO A 107 -7.58 -7.50 23.71
C PRO A 107 -6.30 -6.93 24.34
N ALA A 108 -5.40 -7.76 24.90
CA ALA A 108 -4.11 -7.33 25.39
C ALA A 108 -3.22 -6.74 24.28
N MET A 109 -3.38 -7.22 23.05
CA MET A 109 -2.62 -6.78 21.88
C MET A 109 -3.21 -5.54 21.20
N HIS A 110 -4.44 -5.16 21.55
CA HIS A 110 -5.13 -4.07 20.88
C HIS A 110 -4.56 -2.70 21.24
N LYS A 111 -4.49 -1.82 20.24
CA LYS A 111 -4.31 -0.37 20.45
C LYS A 111 -5.47 0.17 21.28
N VAL A 112 -5.13 0.99 22.26
CA VAL A 112 -6.10 1.73 23.09
C VAL A 112 -6.03 3.19 22.73
N GLU A 113 -7.15 3.77 22.32
CA GLU A 113 -7.23 5.18 21.96
C GLU A 113 -7.21 6.08 23.20
N GLY A 114 -6.66 7.28 23.07
CA GLY A 114 -6.64 8.27 24.14
C GLY A 114 -5.53 8.11 25.20
N LEU A 115 -4.67 7.11 25.07
CA LEU A 115 -3.49 7.00 25.93
C LEU A 115 -2.51 8.15 25.66
N SER A 116 -1.81 8.59 26.69
CA SER A 116 -0.63 9.45 26.51
C SER A 116 0.46 8.69 25.75
N CYS A 117 1.40 9.43 25.14
CA CYS A 117 2.52 8.82 24.42
C CYS A 117 3.32 7.87 25.34
N THR A 118 3.54 8.21 26.59
CA THR A 118 4.26 7.36 27.56
C THR A 118 3.49 6.08 27.88
N GLU A 119 2.20 6.17 28.15
CA GLU A 119 1.37 4.98 28.42
C GLU A 119 1.29 4.04 27.19
N HIS A 120 1.15 4.62 25.99
CA HIS A 120 1.14 3.81 24.75
C HIS A 120 2.48 3.09 24.54
N ARG A 121 3.63 3.77 24.75
CA ARG A 121 4.96 3.17 24.66
C ARG A 121 5.14 2.02 25.67
N GLN A 122 4.73 2.22 26.92
CA GLN A 122 4.77 1.17 27.96
C GLN A 122 3.90 -0.04 27.60
N ARG A 123 2.67 0.22 27.09
CA ARG A 123 1.77 -0.83 26.61
C ARG A 123 2.41 -1.64 25.48
N VAL A 124 2.93 -0.97 24.46
CA VAL A 124 3.56 -1.63 23.31
C VAL A 124 4.80 -2.43 23.72
N PHE A 125 5.60 -1.96 24.68
CA PHE A 125 6.71 -2.73 25.18
C PHE A 125 6.26 -4.01 25.91
N GLY A 126 5.19 -3.94 26.70
CA GLY A 126 4.55 -5.13 27.29
C GLY A 126 4.01 -6.10 26.25
N GLN A 127 3.45 -5.58 25.15
CA GLN A 127 2.97 -6.40 24.03
C GLN A 127 4.12 -7.13 23.30
N LEU A 128 5.33 -6.52 23.20
CA LEU A 128 6.51 -7.23 22.67
C LEU A 128 6.86 -8.45 23.55
N SER A 129 6.81 -8.31 24.87
CA SER A 129 7.04 -9.45 25.79
C SER A 129 6.01 -10.56 25.54
N HIS A 130 4.75 -10.17 25.31
CA HIS A 130 3.69 -11.13 25.00
C HIS A 130 3.93 -11.87 23.65
N LEU A 131 4.53 -11.21 22.65
CA LEU A 131 4.95 -11.87 21.40
C LEU A 131 6.05 -12.92 21.67
N VAL A 132 7.00 -12.62 22.57
CA VAL A 132 8.05 -13.58 22.96
C VAL A 132 7.44 -14.79 23.67
N ASP A 133 6.55 -14.55 24.63
CA ASP A 133 5.90 -15.61 25.43
C ASP A 133 5.05 -16.56 24.56
N ASN A 134 4.66 -16.14 23.36
CA ASN A 134 3.87 -16.93 22.41
C ASN A 134 4.68 -17.42 21.20
N ASP A 135 6.01 -17.48 21.28
CA ASP A 135 6.93 -17.92 20.22
C ASP A 135 6.73 -17.24 18.85
N ALA A 136 6.14 -16.04 18.84
CA ALA A 136 5.75 -15.34 17.61
C ALA A 136 6.94 -14.70 16.85
N VAL A 137 8.12 -14.61 17.49
CA VAL A 137 9.27 -13.82 17.01
C VAL A 137 10.47 -14.66 16.56
N HIS A 138 10.43 -15.99 16.73
CA HIS A 138 11.59 -16.86 16.54
C HIS A 138 11.74 -17.40 15.11
N ARG A 139 10.74 -17.22 14.24
CA ARG A 139 10.63 -17.94 12.96
C ARG A 139 11.81 -17.73 12.02
N ALA A 140 12.31 -16.51 11.87
CA ALA A 140 13.41 -16.20 10.95
C ALA A 140 14.81 -16.55 11.49
N PHE A 141 14.93 -16.89 12.78
CA PHE A 141 16.22 -17.15 13.42
C PHE A 141 16.68 -18.60 13.25
N PRO A 142 18.00 -18.87 13.42
CA PRO A 142 18.57 -20.19 13.24
C PRO A 142 17.98 -21.26 14.18
N ILE A 143 17.79 -22.48 13.68
CA ILE A 143 17.33 -23.64 14.45
C ILE A 143 18.24 -23.90 15.67
N SER A 144 19.56 -23.69 15.50
CA SER A 144 20.53 -23.85 16.59
C SER A 144 20.32 -22.89 17.77
N LEU A 145 19.53 -21.84 17.60
CA LEU A 145 19.18 -20.86 18.63
C LEU A 145 17.69 -20.91 19.01
N GLY A 146 16.98 -21.95 18.60
CA GLY A 146 15.54 -22.11 18.89
C GLY A 146 14.61 -21.49 17.87
N GLY A 147 15.12 -21.01 16.72
CA GLY A 147 14.33 -20.56 15.59
C GLY A 147 13.86 -21.69 14.68
N THR A 148 13.22 -21.36 13.57
CA THR A 148 12.71 -22.32 12.58
C THR A 148 13.23 -22.09 11.17
N GLU A 149 13.98 -21.02 10.93
CA GLU A 149 14.46 -20.59 9.60
C GLU A 149 13.33 -20.43 8.57
N ASP A 150 12.09 -20.19 9.04
CA ASP A 150 10.92 -19.89 8.20
C ASP A 150 10.86 -18.39 7.94
N HIS A 151 11.56 -17.94 6.88
CA HIS A 151 11.67 -16.52 6.55
C HIS A 151 10.35 -15.95 6.04
N GLY A 152 9.63 -16.67 5.18
CA GLY A 152 8.33 -16.26 4.68
C GLY A 152 7.26 -16.23 5.77
N GLY A 153 7.22 -17.25 6.62
CA GLY A 153 6.30 -17.30 7.78
C GLY A 153 6.56 -16.19 8.79
N ASN A 154 7.81 -15.76 8.97
CA ASN A 154 8.14 -14.62 9.83
C ASN A 154 7.46 -13.33 9.33
N ILE A 155 7.52 -13.05 8.04
CA ILE A 155 6.87 -11.88 7.43
C ILE A 155 5.35 -12.02 7.47
N ALA A 156 4.80 -13.19 7.09
CA ALA A 156 3.37 -13.46 7.10
C ALA A 156 2.74 -13.26 8.50
N GLY A 157 3.46 -13.66 9.57
CA GLY A 157 3.02 -13.40 10.94
C GLY A 157 3.09 -11.92 11.32
N PHE A 158 4.15 -11.23 10.93
CA PHE A 158 4.34 -9.80 11.21
C PHE A 158 3.25 -8.92 10.59
N GLU A 159 2.82 -9.21 9.36
CA GLU A 159 1.83 -8.42 8.63
C GLU A 159 0.49 -8.32 9.38
N GLU A 160 0.06 -9.39 10.01
CA GLU A 160 -1.23 -9.45 10.70
C GLU A 160 -1.26 -8.60 11.98
N LEU A 161 -0.11 -8.26 12.56
CA LEU A 161 -0.02 -7.39 13.75
C LEU A 161 -0.55 -5.97 13.51
N VAL A 162 -0.63 -5.51 12.25
CA VAL A 162 -1.25 -4.21 11.90
C VAL A 162 -2.70 -4.14 12.34
N THR A 163 -3.38 -5.29 12.42
CA THR A 163 -4.78 -5.37 12.85
C THR A 163 -4.92 -5.15 14.35
N ALA A 164 -3.91 -5.44 15.13
CA ALA A 164 -3.86 -5.22 16.58
C ALA A 164 -3.48 -3.78 16.93
N ASP A 165 -2.21 -3.42 16.73
CA ASP A 165 -1.64 -2.09 16.91
C ASP A 165 -0.49 -1.87 15.92
N PRO A 166 -0.58 -0.91 14.97
CA PRO A 166 0.53 -0.62 14.06
C PRO A 166 1.83 -0.23 14.79
N SER A 167 1.74 0.38 16.00
CA SER A 167 2.94 0.69 16.80
C SER A 167 3.63 -0.58 17.31
N LEU A 168 2.86 -1.59 17.73
CA LEU A 168 3.39 -2.89 18.09
C LEU A 168 4.09 -3.55 16.90
N GLN A 169 3.39 -3.58 15.76
CA GLN A 169 3.95 -4.16 14.53
C GLN A 169 5.31 -3.55 14.20
N ILE A 170 5.41 -2.24 14.12
CA ILE A 170 6.65 -1.57 13.71
C ILE A 170 7.72 -1.68 14.81
N LYS A 171 7.35 -1.62 16.10
CA LYS A 171 8.33 -1.82 17.18
C LYS A 171 8.90 -3.25 17.19
N ALA A 172 8.09 -4.26 16.90
CA ALA A 172 8.53 -5.63 16.67
C ALA A 172 9.47 -5.73 15.47
N GLY A 173 9.14 -5.02 14.36
CA GLY A 173 10.02 -4.88 13.20
C GLY A 173 11.38 -4.25 13.54
N VAL A 174 11.40 -3.20 14.36
CA VAL A 174 12.67 -2.59 14.83
C VAL A 174 13.50 -3.59 15.62
N GLN A 175 12.89 -4.31 16.56
CA GLN A 175 13.59 -5.24 17.45
C GLN A 175 14.15 -6.45 16.70
N TRP A 176 13.30 -7.18 16.00
CA TRP A 176 13.67 -8.45 15.39
C TRP A 176 13.94 -8.36 13.90
N GLY A 177 13.16 -7.54 13.17
CA GLY A 177 13.26 -7.37 11.73
C GLY A 177 14.41 -6.46 11.26
N LEU A 178 14.89 -5.54 12.09
CA LEU A 178 16.00 -4.65 11.77
C LEU A 178 17.22 -4.92 12.67
N PHE A 179 17.11 -4.70 13.98
CA PHE A 179 18.24 -4.87 14.90
C PHE A 179 18.70 -6.34 14.95
N GLY A 180 17.79 -7.28 15.20
CA GLY A 180 18.11 -8.71 15.22
C GLY A 180 18.56 -9.23 13.87
N ALA A 181 17.87 -8.84 12.79
CA ALA A 181 18.23 -9.24 11.43
C ALA A 181 19.60 -8.67 10.99
N ALA A 182 19.97 -7.46 11.41
CA ALA A 182 21.30 -6.94 11.12
C ALA A 182 22.40 -7.78 11.78
N VAL A 183 22.22 -8.22 13.03
CA VAL A 183 23.15 -9.16 13.70
C VAL A 183 23.16 -10.51 12.98
N LEU A 184 22.01 -11.02 12.59
CA LEU A 184 21.88 -12.31 11.89
C LEU A 184 22.58 -12.31 10.52
N HIS A 185 22.34 -11.27 9.71
CA HIS A 185 22.75 -11.26 8.30
C HIS A 185 24.10 -10.56 8.05
N LEU A 186 24.50 -9.58 8.87
CA LEU A 186 25.75 -8.86 8.72
C LEU A 186 26.84 -9.39 9.66
N GLY A 187 26.47 -10.08 10.73
CA GLY A 187 27.38 -10.75 11.66
C GLY A 187 27.81 -12.14 11.17
N THR A 188 28.82 -12.67 11.84
CA THR A 188 29.25 -14.06 11.75
C THR A 188 28.61 -14.89 12.86
N LYS A 189 28.86 -16.22 12.89
CA LYS A 189 28.32 -17.10 13.90
C LYS A 189 28.69 -16.67 15.33
N GLU A 190 29.88 -16.10 15.55
CA GLU A 190 30.29 -15.60 16.87
C GLU A 190 29.35 -14.47 17.35
N HIS A 191 28.97 -13.55 16.46
CA HIS A 191 28.03 -12.48 16.78
C HIS A 191 26.62 -13.02 17.04
N GLN A 192 26.19 -14.00 16.22
CA GLN A 192 24.89 -14.64 16.37
C GLN A 192 24.79 -15.35 17.72
N ASP A 193 25.74 -16.19 18.06
CA ASP A 193 25.77 -16.93 19.34
C ASP A 193 25.85 -16.01 20.55
N LYS A 194 26.54 -14.86 20.41
CA LYS A 194 26.72 -13.89 21.51
C LYS A 194 25.48 -13.05 21.79
N TRP A 195 24.80 -12.57 20.76
CA TRP A 195 23.78 -11.52 20.94
C TRP A 195 22.35 -11.96 20.61
N LEU A 196 22.14 -12.88 19.62
CA LEU A 196 20.78 -13.26 19.21
C LEU A 196 19.93 -13.84 20.33
N PRO A 197 20.44 -14.67 21.26
CA PRO A 197 19.61 -15.18 22.37
C PRO A 197 18.99 -14.06 23.22
N GLY A 198 19.78 -13.01 23.55
CA GLY A 198 19.29 -11.85 24.29
C GLY A 198 18.35 -10.96 23.47
N ILE A 199 18.55 -10.89 22.16
CA ILE A 199 17.70 -10.11 21.23
C ILE A 199 16.36 -10.82 21.06
N MET A 200 16.36 -12.13 20.83
CA MET A 200 15.17 -12.94 20.65
C MET A 200 14.27 -12.92 21.89
N SER A 201 14.86 -13.05 23.07
CA SER A 201 14.15 -13.02 24.36
C SER A 201 13.75 -11.62 24.85
N LEU A 202 14.05 -10.56 24.08
CA LEU A 202 13.87 -9.15 24.48
C LEU A 202 14.70 -8.74 25.74
N ALA A 203 15.63 -9.56 26.20
CA ALA A 203 16.58 -9.17 27.25
C ALA A 203 17.51 -8.03 26.79
N ILE A 204 17.72 -7.92 25.48
CA ILE A 204 18.45 -6.84 24.82
C ILE A 204 17.49 -6.12 23.84
N PRO A 205 16.67 -5.16 24.33
CA PRO A 205 15.97 -4.25 23.45
C PRO A 205 16.98 -3.43 22.63
N GLY A 206 16.79 -3.35 21.32
CA GLY A 206 17.80 -2.76 20.46
C GLY A 206 17.29 -1.80 19.41
N CYS A 207 18.25 -1.06 18.85
CA CYS A 207 18.05 -0.04 17.85
C CYS A 207 18.75 -0.38 16.53
N PHE A 208 18.18 0.09 15.43
CA PHE A 208 18.81 0.08 14.12
C PHE A 208 19.19 1.51 13.74
N ALA A 209 20.46 1.89 14.01
CA ALA A 209 20.91 3.28 13.93
C ALA A 209 21.63 3.58 12.61
N MET A 210 20.86 3.69 11.51
CA MET A 210 21.41 4.00 10.19
C MET A 210 21.18 5.46 9.82
N THR A 211 19.93 5.90 9.71
CA THR A 211 19.52 7.23 9.24
C THR A 211 20.09 8.35 10.09
N GLU A 212 20.53 9.43 9.42
CA GLU A 212 21.04 10.65 10.07
C GLU A 212 20.17 11.85 9.69
N ILE A 213 20.22 12.93 10.49
CA ILE A 213 19.50 14.19 10.20
C ILE A 213 19.80 14.67 8.77
N GLY A 214 21.05 14.59 8.33
CA GLY A 214 21.49 15.01 7.00
C GLY A 214 21.31 13.99 5.89
N HIS A 215 21.06 12.72 6.21
CA HIS A 215 21.07 11.61 5.26
C HIS A 215 19.93 10.61 5.54
N GLY A 216 18.73 10.89 5.01
CA GLY A 216 17.57 10.01 5.08
C GLY A 216 17.62 8.91 4.00
N SER A 217 17.74 9.30 2.74
CA SER A 217 17.77 8.39 1.58
C SER A 217 19.18 8.05 1.12
N ASP A 218 20.14 9.01 1.18
CA ASP A 218 21.53 8.77 0.82
C ASP A 218 22.34 8.24 2.02
N VAL A 219 22.03 7.01 2.42
CA VAL A 219 22.70 6.36 3.56
C VAL A 219 24.14 5.91 3.26
N ALA A 220 24.61 6.00 2.02
CA ALA A 220 26.02 5.81 1.67
C ALA A 220 26.90 6.97 2.14
N SER A 221 26.32 8.16 2.30
CA SER A 221 27.03 9.42 2.63
C SER A 221 26.88 9.81 4.10
N ILE A 222 26.47 8.91 5.00
CA ILE A 222 26.37 9.19 6.45
C ILE A 222 27.70 9.72 7.01
N GLY A 223 27.59 10.64 7.96
CA GLY A 223 28.75 11.32 8.53
C GLY A 223 29.37 10.66 9.78
N THR A 224 28.65 9.78 10.48
CA THR A 224 29.16 9.02 11.62
C THR A 224 30.33 8.16 11.18
N THR A 225 31.43 8.16 11.95
CA THR A 225 32.66 7.42 11.66
C THR A 225 32.94 6.34 12.71
N ALA A 226 33.62 5.28 12.29
CA ALA A 226 34.19 4.22 13.11
C ALA A 226 35.68 4.10 12.73
N THR A 227 36.57 4.71 13.53
CA THR A 227 38.02 4.72 13.27
C THR A 227 38.68 3.63 14.10
N PHE A 228 39.41 2.72 13.43
CA PHE A 228 40.16 1.68 14.12
C PHE A 228 41.42 2.20 14.77
N ASP A 229 41.62 1.87 16.04
CA ASP A 229 42.79 2.17 16.83
C ASP A 229 43.60 0.88 17.12
N PRO A 230 44.71 0.61 16.37
CA PRO A 230 45.45 -0.65 16.54
C PRO A 230 46.20 -0.73 17.88
N ALA A 231 46.38 0.37 18.64
CA ALA A 231 47.04 0.34 19.92
C ALA A 231 46.20 -0.28 21.03
N THR A 232 44.85 -0.19 20.89
CA THR A 232 43.89 -0.70 21.87
C THR A 232 43.04 -1.85 21.32
N ASP A 233 43.17 -2.20 20.04
CA ASP A 233 42.34 -3.18 19.31
C ASP A 233 40.84 -2.81 19.36
N GLU A 234 40.53 -1.49 19.22
CA GLU A 234 39.19 -0.93 19.35
C GLU A 234 38.80 -0.08 18.13
N PHE A 235 37.48 0.04 17.88
CA PHE A 235 36.93 1.11 17.04
C PHE A 235 36.51 2.30 17.93
N VAL A 236 36.75 3.50 17.45
CA VAL A 236 36.23 4.74 18.00
C VAL A 236 35.09 5.22 17.18
N ILE A 237 33.86 5.10 17.72
CA ILE A 237 32.63 5.61 17.09
C ILE A 237 32.49 7.08 17.43
N ASN A 238 32.32 7.93 16.39
CA ASN A 238 32.22 9.36 16.58
C ASN A 238 31.20 10.00 15.62
N THR A 239 30.39 10.91 16.14
CA THR A 239 29.45 11.75 15.37
C THR A 239 30.06 13.16 15.29
N PRO A 240 30.69 13.52 14.17
CA PRO A 240 31.57 14.72 14.11
C PRO A 240 30.79 16.05 14.08
N PHE A 241 29.52 16.06 13.69
CA PHE A 241 28.69 17.26 13.57
C PHE A 241 27.20 16.88 13.70
N LYS A 242 26.33 17.87 13.99
CA LYS A 242 24.91 17.66 14.29
C LYS A 242 24.12 16.99 13.16
N ALA A 243 24.42 17.27 11.90
CA ALA A 243 23.73 16.62 10.78
C ALA A 243 24.04 15.12 10.66
N ALA A 244 25.11 14.62 11.33
CA ALA A 244 25.43 13.20 11.45
C ALA A 244 24.77 12.53 12.68
N TRP A 245 23.99 13.24 13.48
CA TRP A 245 23.21 12.59 14.54
C TRP A 245 22.23 11.60 13.92
N LYS A 246 22.18 10.41 14.50
CA LYS A 246 21.16 9.42 14.13
C LYS A 246 19.80 9.95 14.53
N GLU A 247 18.79 9.81 13.65
CA GLU A 247 17.45 10.36 13.86
C GLU A 247 16.37 9.38 13.43
N PHE A 248 15.18 9.49 14.03
CA PHE A 248 14.04 8.61 13.85
C PHE A 248 14.27 7.17 14.32
N ILE A 249 15.25 6.96 15.21
CA ILE A 249 15.68 5.64 15.62
C ILE A 249 14.69 5.03 16.62
N GLY A 250 14.01 3.94 16.22
CA GLY A 250 13.14 3.19 17.11
C GLY A 250 13.90 2.61 18.30
N ASN A 251 13.27 2.55 19.47
CA ASN A 251 13.82 2.17 20.77
C ASN A 251 14.89 3.12 21.33
N ALA A 252 15.28 4.17 20.62
CA ALA A 252 16.41 5.02 21.05
C ALA A 252 16.07 5.97 22.19
N ALA A 253 14.80 6.39 22.33
CA ALA A 253 14.44 7.36 23.36
C ALA A 253 14.41 6.74 24.77
N VAL A 254 13.93 5.51 24.94
CA VAL A 254 13.68 4.90 26.25
C VAL A 254 14.28 3.49 26.38
N ASP A 255 13.84 2.55 25.53
CA ASP A 255 13.97 1.12 25.78
C ASP A 255 15.31 0.51 25.33
N GLY A 256 15.95 1.07 24.28
CA GLY A 256 17.11 0.47 23.63
C GLY A 256 18.36 0.43 24.53
N LEU A 257 18.86 -0.77 24.78
CA LEU A 257 20.11 -1.02 25.50
C LEU A 257 21.32 -1.06 24.58
N ALA A 258 21.12 -1.47 23.32
CA ALA A 258 22.17 -1.57 22.32
C ALA A 258 21.67 -1.09 20.96
N ALA A 259 22.59 -0.85 20.02
CA ALA A 259 22.27 -0.53 18.64
C ALA A 259 23.21 -1.24 17.67
N VAL A 260 22.68 -1.58 16.48
CA VAL A 260 23.53 -1.73 15.31
C VAL A 260 23.69 -0.33 14.68
N VAL A 261 24.88 0.23 14.83
CA VAL A 261 25.23 1.57 14.35
C VAL A 261 25.94 1.45 13.00
N PHE A 262 25.41 2.13 11.99
CA PHE A 262 26.08 2.26 10.70
C PHE A 262 26.99 3.47 10.69
N ALA A 263 28.27 3.26 10.31
CA ALA A 263 29.30 4.28 10.31
C ALA A 263 30.31 4.06 9.18
N GLN A 264 31.00 5.12 8.76
CA GLN A 264 32.12 5.06 7.82
C GLN A 264 33.30 4.37 8.51
N LEU A 265 33.69 3.19 8.04
CA LEU A 265 34.83 2.44 8.58
C LEU A 265 36.14 3.06 8.09
N ILE A 266 36.99 3.54 9.02
CA ILE A 266 38.26 4.14 8.73
C ILE A 266 39.36 3.31 9.41
N THR A 267 40.33 2.82 8.64
CA THR A 267 41.54 2.16 9.17
C THR A 267 42.76 2.56 8.36
N ARG A 268 43.89 2.75 9.00
CA ARG A 268 45.14 3.20 8.36
C ARG A 268 44.98 4.45 7.48
N GLY A 269 44.07 5.35 7.85
CA GLY A 269 43.77 6.58 7.12
C GLY A 269 42.93 6.39 5.86
N VAL A 270 42.41 5.18 5.59
CA VAL A 270 41.54 4.86 4.42
C VAL A 270 40.10 4.69 4.89
N ASN A 271 39.16 5.36 4.22
CA ASN A 271 37.74 5.14 4.40
C ASN A 271 37.28 3.99 3.49
N HIS A 272 36.77 2.92 4.09
CA HIS A 272 36.27 1.73 3.41
C HIS A 272 34.75 1.76 3.18
N GLY A 273 34.08 2.88 3.47
CA GLY A 273 32.63 3.06 3.34
C GLY A 273 31.84 2.58 4.56
N VAL A 274 30.54 2.58 4.43
CA VAL A 274 29.62 2.27 5.53
C VAL A 274 29.71 0.80 5.92
N HIS A 275 29.84 0.54 7.23
CA HIS A 275 29.80 -0.78 7.87
C HIS A 275 28.91 -0.72 9.11
N ALA A 276 28.55 -1.88 9.65
CA ALA A 276 27.65 -2.04 10.79
C ALA A 276 28.42 -2.48 12.02
N PHE A 277 28.15 -1.83 13.16
CA PHE A 277 28.83 -2.04 14.44
C PHE A 277 27.82 -2.26 15.56
N TYR A 278 28.02 -3.26 16.40
CA TYR A 278 27.25 -3.44 17.62
C TYR A 278 27.78 -2.51 18.70
N VAL A 279 26.93 -1.62 19.21
CA VAL A 279 27.27 -0.61 20.21
C VAL A 279 26.30 -0.67 21.38
N GLU A 280 26.80 -0.86 22.60
CA GLU A 280 26.01 -0.74 23.80
C GLU A 280 25.68 0.74 24.04
N LEU A 281 24.41 1.03 24.35
CA LEU A 281 23.92 2.40 24.51
C LEU A 281 23.71 2.78 25.97
N ARG A 282 23.14 1.88 26.76
CA ARG A 282 22.70 2.15 28.12
C ARG A 282 23.09 1.06 29.09
N ASP A 283 23.28 1.46 30.31
CA ASP A 283 23.36 0.56 31.44
C ASP A 283 22.02 -0.13 31.66
N PRO A 284 21.97 -1.49 31.75
CA PRO A 284 20.73 -2.23 31.81
C PRO A 284 19.91 -2.00 33.10
N GLU A 285 20.56 -1.61 34.20
CA GLU A 285 19.89 -1.39 35.47
C GLU A 285 19.37 0.05 35.61
N THR A 286 20.19 1.03 35.32
CA THR A 286 19.88 2.47 35.50
C THR A 286 19.18 3.07 34.26
N LYS A 287 19.28 2.44 33.12
CA LYS A 287 18.84 2.96 31.79
C LYS A 287 19.57 4.24 31.36
N ALA A 288 20.56 4.67 32.08
CA ALA A 288 21.37 5.83 31.72
C ALA A 288 22.27 5.53 30.52
N PHE A 289 22.48 6.53 29.66
CA PHE A 289 23.42 6.37 28.56
C PHE A 289 24.85 6.12 29.10
N LEU A 290 25.56 5.21 28.41
CA LEU A 290 26.97 4.93 28.69
C LEU A 290 27.85 6.13 28.31
N PRO A 291 29.08 6.24 28.91
CA PRO A 291 30.00 7.34 28.63
C PRO A 291 30.24 7.54 27.12
N GLY A 292 30.05 8.77 26.65
CA GLY A 292 30.23 9.14 25.24
C GLY A 292 28.98 8.91 24.37
N VAL A 293 28.01 8.16 24.81
CA VAL A 293 26.70 8.01 24.13
C VAL A 293 25.76 9.10 24.61
N GLY A 294 25.03 9.71 23.70
CA GLY A 294 23.99 10.68 24.03
C GLY A 294 22.78 10.54 23.08
N GLY A 295 21.65 11.07 23.50
CA GLY A 295 20.43 11.01 22.70
C GLY A 295 19.32 11.91 23.24
N THR A 296 18.25 12.07 22.46
CA THR A 296 17.04 12.81 22.81
C THR A 296 15.81 12.10 22.28
N ASP A 297 14.69 12.28 22.97
CA ASP A 297 13.38 11.81 22.50
C ASP A 297 12.87 12.69 21.34
N ASP A 298 12.34 12.09 20.29
CA ASP A 298 11.69 12.81 19.17
C ASP A 298 10.28 13.30 19.54
N GLY A 299 9.73 12.86 20.66
CA GLY A 299 8.43 13.28 21.17
C GLY A 299 7.23 12.67 20.44
N VAL A 300 6.15 13.45 20.36
CA VAL A 300 4.90 13.03 19.72
C VAL A 300 4.99 13.16 18.21
N LYS A 301 4.56 12.11 17.51
CA LYS A 301 4.56 12.00 16.03
C LYS A 301 3.12 12.06 15.47
N GLY A 302 2.99 12.14 14.15
CA GLY A 302 1.70 12.09 13.43
C GLY A 302 0.96 10.76 13.55
N GLY A 303 1.67 9.67 13.90
CA GLY A 303 1.20 8.31 14.14
C GLY A 303 2.26 7.50 14.85
N LEU A 304 2.01 6.19 15.08
CA LEU A 304 2.95 5.25 15.68
C LEU A 304 3.55 5.72 17.03
N ASN A 305 2.73 6.37 17.87
CA ASN A 305 3.19 6.94 19.13
C ASN A 305 3.53 5.91 20.21
N GLY A 306 3.22 4.62 19.99
CA GLY A 306 3.69 3.52 20.82
C GLY A 306 5.17 3.16 20.63
N ILE A 307 5.86 3.77 19.67
CA ILE A 307 7.28 3.59 19.44
C ILE A 307 8.04 4.78 20.02
N ASP A 308 9.08 4.52 20.79
CA ASP A 308 9.97 5.51 21.39
C ASP A 308 11.11 5.88 20.44
N ASN A 309 10.77 6.62 19.36
CA ASN A 309 11.77 7.13 18.44
C ASN A 309 12.62 8.23 19.13
N GLY A 310 13.91 8.24 18.78
CA GLY A 310 14.83 9.23 19.31
C GLY A 310 16.07 9.41 18.45
N ARG A 311 16.87 10.38 18.84
CA ARG A 311 18.18 10.69 18.27
C ARG A 311 19.27 10.01 19.09
N LEU A 312 20.36 9.62 18.39
CA LEU A 312 21.59 9.15 19.03
C LEU A 312 22.79 9.90 18.47
N HIS A 313 23.78 10.16 19.32
CA HIS A 313 25.08 10.67 18.90
C HIS A 313 26.19 10.07 19.76
N PHE A 314 27.40 10.02 19.22
CA PHE A 314 28.52 9.34 19.78
C PHE A 314 29.73 10.33 19.87
N THR A 315 30.37 10.40 21.04
CA THR A 315 31.54 11.22 21.28
C THR A 315 32.70 10.28 21.67
N ASN A 316 33.47 9.85 20.70
CA ASN A 316 34.62 8.96 20.87
C ASN A 316 34.30 7.70 21.69
N VAL A 317 33.14 7.04 21.40
CA VAL A 317 32.75 5.81 22.06
C VAL A 317 33.65 4.69 21.58
N ARG A 318 34.33 4.02 22.50
CA ARG A 318 35.23 2.90 22.20
C ARG A 318 34.49 1.56 22.29
N ILE A 319 34.65 0.76 21.27
CA ILE A 319 34.08 -0.60 21.19
C ILE A 319 35.17 -1.58 20.77
N PRO A 320 35.15 -2.83 21.24
CA PRO A 320 36.08 -3.87 20.79
C PRO A 320 36.02 -4.06 19.27
N ARG A 321 37.15 -4.39 18.65
CA ARG A 321 37.21 -4.70 17.21
C ARG A 321 36.21 -5.78 16.81
N THR A 322 35.98 -6.76 17.67
CA THR A 322 35.02 -7.85 17.48
C THR A 322 33.54 -7.42 17.47
N ASN A 323 33.24 -6.14 17.69
CA ASN A 323 31.90 -5.60 17.54
C ASN A 323 31.58 -5.11 16.11
N LEU A 324 32.55 -5.15 15.18
CA LEU A 324 32.28 -5.02 13.76
C LEU A 324 31.51 -6.24 13.24
N LEU A 325 30.32 -6.05 12.68
CA LEU A 325 29.57 -7.13 12.02
C LEU A 325 30.25 -7.50 10.69
N ASN A 326 31.19 -8.44 10.76
CA ASN A 326 32.28 -8.57 9.79
C ASN A 326 32.06 -9.60 8.66
N ARG A 327 30.81 -10.00 8.37
CA ARG A 327 30.52 -10.97 7.29
C ARG A 327 31.04 -10.51 5.92
N TYR A 328 30.95 -9.21 5.62
CA TYR A 328 31.28 -8.64 4.30
C TYR A 328 32.51 -7.73 4.31
N GLY A 329 33.14 -7.51 5.44
CA GLY A 329 34.36 -6.73 5.55
C GLY A 329 34.92 -6.78 6.96
N ASP A 330 36.22 -7.05 7.10
CA ASP A 330 36.89 -7.26 8.38
C ASP A 330 38.16 -6.42 8.51
N VAL A 331 38.54 -6.11 9.75
CA VAL A 331 39.78 -5.42 10.11
C VAL A 331 40.59 -6.30 11.04
N ALA A 332 41.80 -6.65 10.62
CA ALA A 332 42.75 -7.41 11.46
C ALA A 332 43.34 -6.53 12.58
N ALA A 333 43.91 -7.16 13.60
CA ALA A 333 44.51 -6.44 14.74
C ALA A 333 45.65 -5.43 14.34
N ASP A 334 46.32 -5.68 13.20
CA ASP A 334 47.29 -4.75 12.65
C ASP A 334 46.66 -3.57 11.87
N GLY A 335 45.32 -3.52 11.76
CA GLY A 335 44.57 -2.51 11.05
C GLY A 335 44.45 -2.77 9.55
N SER A 336 44.86 -3.93 9.00
CA SER A 336 44.63 -4.27 7.61
C SER A 336 43.17 -4.61 7.38
N TYR A 337 42.60 -4.05 6.30
CA TYR A 337 41.21 -4.29 5.89
C TYR A 337 41.14 -5.39 4.84
N SER A 338 40.14 -6.26 4.95
CA SER A 338 39.83 -7.29 3.93
C SER A 338 38.34 -7.40 3.67
N SER A 339 37.96 -7.80 2.46
CA SER A 339 36.58 -8.05 2.09
C SER A 339 36.47 -9.05 0.95
N PRO A 340 35.51 -9.97 0.97
CA PRO A 340 35.24 -10.85 -0.16
C PRO A 340 34.69 -10.09 -1.39
N ILE A 341 34.21 -8.85 -1.21
CA ILE A 341 33.63 -8.01 -2.26
C ILE A 341 34.55 -6.82 -2.51
N ALA A 342 35.31 -6.85 -3.62
CA ALA A 342 36.30 -5.85 -3.94
C ALA A 342 35.73 -4.44 -4.15
N SER A 343 34.56 -4.30 -4.76
CA SER A 343 33.91 -3.00 -5.02
C SER A 343 33.21 -2.46 -3.76
N PRO A 344 33.59 -1.27 -3.24
CA PRO A 344 32.93 -0.68 -2.08
C PRO A 344 31.42 -0.46 -2.27
N GLY A 345 31.02 0.04 -3.45
CA GLY A 345 29.62 0.24 -3.76
C GLY A 345 28.84 -1.08 -3.83
N ARG A 346 29.39 -2.13 -4.48
CA ARG A 346 28.75 -3.45 -4.52
C ARG A 346 28.62 -4.04 -3.11
N ARG A 347 29.65 -3.94 -2.27
CA ARG A 347 29.64 -4.39 -0.88
C ARG A 347 28.52 -3.71 -0.08
N PHE A 348 28.43 -2.38 -0.18
CA PHE A 348 27.39 -1.62 0.50
C PHE A 348 25.99 -2.06 0.08
N PHE A 349 25.73 -2.19 -1.21
CA PHE A 349 24.43 -2.66 -1.71
C PHE A 349 24.14 -4.12 -1.34
N THR A 350 25.14 -4.99 -1.30
CA THR A 350 24.98 -6.38 -0.81
C THR A 350 24.56 -6.39 0.66
N MET A 351 25.19 -5.54 1.50
CA MET A 351 24.80 -5.40 2.90
C MET A 351 23.38 -4.87 3.06
N LEU A 352 22.95 -3.88 2.26
CA LEU A 352 21.58 -3.38 2.28
C LEU A 352 20.57 -4.40 1.75
N GLY A 353 20.94 -5.20 0.75
CA GLY A 353 20.09 -6.25 0.18
C GLY A 353 19.68 -7.31 1.21
N THR A 354 20.51 -7.55 2.24
CA THR A 354 20.14 -8.45 3.34
C THR A 354 19.03 -7.89 4.25
N LEU A 355 18.68 -6.61 4.09
CA LEU A 355 17.67 -5.90 4.87
C LEU A 355 16.40 -5.59 4.04
N VAL A 356 16.24 -6.23 2.88
CA VAL A 356 15.08 -6.04 1.98
C VAL A 356 13.76 -6.46 2.62
N GLN A 357 13.82 -7.31 3.65
CA GLN A 357 12.63 -7.80 4.37
C GLN A 357 11.72 -6.69 4.89
N GLY A 358 12.26 -5.52 5.27
CA GLY A 358 11.46 -4.38 5.70
C GLY A 358 10.49 -3.89 4.61
N ARG A 359 10.94 -3.84 3.34
CA ARG A 359 10.08 -3.47 2.20
C ARG A 359 9.00 -4.52 1.95
N VAL A 360 9.35 -5.81 2.03
CA VAL A 360 8.38 -6.92 1.88
C VAL A 360 7.33 -6.86 2.98
N SER A 361 7.76 -6.67 4.23
CA SER A 361 6.88 -6.57 5.40
C SER A 361 5.88 -5.41 5.29
N LEU A 362 6.34 -4.24 4.82
CA LEU A 362 5.49 -3.05 4.70
C LEU A 362 4.51 -3.14 3.54
N ASP A 363 4.87 -3.84 2.47
CA ASP A 363 3.96 -4.15 1.38
C ASP A 363 2.76 -4.96 1.89
N GLY A 364 3.01 -6.07 2.58
CA GLY A 364 1.96 -6.92 3.16
C GLY A 364 1.15 -6.24 4.26
N ALA A 365 1.80 -5.48 5.15
CA ALA A 365 1.11 -4.73 6.20
C ALA A 365 0.15 -3.67 5.64
N ALA A 366 0.54 -2.98 4.58
CA ALA A 366 -0.31 -2.01 3.88
C ALA A 366 -1.54 -2.69 3.23
N VAL A 367 -1.33 -3.87 2.63
CA VAL A 367 -2.41 -4.70 2.07
C VAL A 367 -3.36 -5.15 3.19
N ALA A 368 -2.86 -5.64 4.32
CA ALA A 368 -3.68 -6.06 5.46
C ALA A 368 -4.53 -4.92 6.03
N ALA A 369 -3.95 -3.72 6.19
CA ALA A 369 -4.68 -2.53 6.63
C ALA A 369 -5.78 -2.11 5.63
N SER A 370 -5.51 -2.22 4.31
CA SER A 370 -6.49 -1.96 3.25
C SER A 370 -7.67 -2.93 3.33
N LYS A 371 -7.40 -4.22 3.59
CA LYS A 371 -8.42 -5.26 3.78
C LYS A 371 -9.34 -4.91 4.96
N VAL A 372 -8.78 -4.52 6.11
CA VAL A 372 -9.55 -4.10 7.30
C VAL A 372 -10.45 -2.91 6.97
N ALA A 373 -9.90 -1.87 6.37
CA ALA A 373 -10.65 -0.65 6.04
C ALA A 373 -11.81 -0.92 5.07
N LEU A 374 -11.58 -1.74 4.03
CA LEU A 374 -12.59 -2.09 3.04
C LEU A 374 -13.69 -2.97 3.65
N GLN A 375 -13.32 -3.93 4.50
CA GLN A 375 -14.30 -4.78 5.17
C GLN A 375 -15.24 -3.94 6.06
N ILE A 376 -14.71 -2.98 6.82
CA ILE A 376 -15.48 -2.03 7.60
C ILE A 376 -16.41 -1.21 6.69
N ALA A 377 -15.87 -0.58 5.66
CA ALA A 377 -16.63 0.35 4.82
C ALA A 377 -17.68 -0.35 3.93
N VAL A 378 -17.37 -1.53 3.40
CA VAL A 378 -18.31 -2.30 2.55
C VAL A 378 -19.46 -2.84 3.39
N ARG A 379 -19.20 -3.39 4.58
CA ARG A 379 -20.25 -3.84 5.50
C ARG A 379 -21.16 -2.69 5.90
N TYR A 380 -20.58 -1.56 6.36
CA TYR A 380 -21.36 -0.36 6.68
C TYR A 380 -22.20 0.12 5.50
N ALA A 381 -21.61 0.23 4.30
CA ALA A 381 -22.31 0.70 3.11
C ALA A 381 -23.41 -0.26 2.62
N SER A 382 -23.33 -1.55 2.97
CA SER A 382 -24.36 -2.54 2.65
C SER A 382 -25.60 -2.44 3.55
N GLU A 383 -25.49 -1.82 4.69
CA GLU A 383 -26.57 -1.67 5.69
C GLU A 383 -27.12 -0.23 5.76
N ARG A 384 -26.23 0.77 5.70
CA ARG A 384 -26.59 2.18 5.81
C ARG A 384 -27.47 2.63 4.67
N ARG A 385 -28.53 3.35 4.99
CA ARG A 385 -29.52 3.90 4.04
C ARG A 385 -29.57 5.42 4.09
N GLN A 386 -29.75 6.04 2.93
CA GLN A 386 -29.99 7.48 2.78
C GLN A 386 -30.81 7.73 1.53
N PHE A 387 -31.70 8.71 1.59
CA PHE A 387 -32.57 9.18 0.52
C PHE A 387 -33.56 8.13 -0.03
N ASN A 388 -34.75 8.59 -0.30
CA ASN A 388 -35.84 7.80 -0.88
C ASN A 388 -35.77 7.89 -2.42
N ALA A 389 -35.06 6.98 -3.09
CA ALA A 389 -34.93 7.04 -4.54
C ALA A 389 -36.21 6.58 -5.27
N ALA A 390 -36.65 5.36 -5.00
CA ALA A 390 -37.80 4.73 -5.70
C ALA A 390 -38.98 4.41 -4.77
N SER A 391 -38.80 4.42 -3.46
CA SER A 391 -39.80 4.10 -2.45
C SER A 391 -40.26 5.36 -1.73
N ALA A 392 -41.57 5.49 -1.50
CA ALA A 392 -42.12 6.55 -0.63
C ALA A 392 -41.85 6.30 0.87
N ILE A 393 -41.29 5.14 1.21
CA ILE A 393 -41.25 4.61 2.57
C ILE A 393 -39.84 4.26 3.00
N GLU A 394 -39.00 3.76 2.11
CA GLU A 394 -37.70 3.20 2.41
C GLU A 394 -36.61 3.99 1.74
N GLU A 395 -35.58 4.31 2.51
CA GLU A 395 -34.33 4.88 2.01
C GLU A 395 -33.52 3.80 1.27
N GLN A 396 -32.73 4.23 0.29
CA GLN A 396 -31.89 3.35 -0.49
C GLN A 396 -30.59 3.03 0.26
N VAL A 397 -30.14 1.78 0.16
CA VAL A 397 -28.83 1.33 0.68
C VAL A 397 -27.70 2.10 -0.01
N LEU A 398 -26.72 2.57 0.74
CA LEU A 398 -25.62 3.37 0.19
C LEU A 398 -24.86 2.64 -0.93
N LEU A 399 -24.59 1.35 -0.75
CA LEU A 399 -23.87 0.55 -1.74
C LEU A 399 -24.65 0.35 -3.05
N ASP A 400 -25.96 0.64 -3.09
CA ASP A 400 -26.76 0.59 -4.33
C ASP A 400 -26.59 1.84 -5.20
N TYR A 401 -26.02 2.91 -4.66
CA TYR A 401 -25.65 4.07 -5.47
C TYR A 401 -24.39 3.78 -6.29
N GLN A 402 -24.47 3.91 -7.60
CA GLN A 402 -23.34 3.62 -8.51
C GLN A 402 -22.11 4.48 -8.18
N ARG A 403 -22.30 5.73 -7.75
CA ARG A 403 -21.18 6.57 -7.29
C ARG A 403 -20.50 5.98 -6.06
N HIS A 404 -21.25 5.42 -5.13
CA HIS A 404 -20.70 4.78 -3.94
C HIS A 404 -19.95 3.49 -4.27
N GLN A 405 -20.49 2.68 -5.19
CA GLN A 405 -19.77 1.52 -5.76
C GLN A 405 -18.44 1.95 -6.38
N ARG A 406 -18.41 3.06 -7.13
CA ARG A 406 -17.20 3.60 -7.75
C ARG A 406 -16.14 4.08 -6.75
N ARG A 407 -16.53 4.36 -5.52
CA ARG A 407 -15.61 4.71 -4.42
C ARG A 407 -14.94 3.48 -3.83
N LEU A 408 -15.67 2.40 -3.57
CA LEU A 408 -15.20 1.24 -2.81
C LEU A 408 -14.74 0.07 -3.69
N LEU A 409 -15.49 -0.31 -4.72
CA LEU A 409 -15.20 -1.53 -5.48
C LEU A 409 -13.91 -1.48 -6.32
N PRO A 410 -13.48 -0.35 -6.92
CA PRO A 410 -12.16 -0.28 -7.54
C PRO A 410 -11.02 -0.45 -6.54
N ARG A 411 -11.16 0.04 -5.29
CA ARG A 411 -10.18 -0.15 -4.23
C ARG A 411 -10.15 -1.61 -3.75
N LEU A 412 -11.32 -2.24 -3.68
CA LEU A 412 -11.41 -3.68 -3.42
C LEU A 412 -10.65 -4.47 -4.48
N ALA A 413 -10.84 -4.16 -5.77
CA ALA A 413 -10.14 -4.78 -6.88
C ALA A 413 -8.61 -4.60 -6.80
N THR A 414 -8.15 -3.39 -6.48
CA THR A 414 -6.72 -3.10 -6.29
C THR A 414 -6.16 -3.85 -5.08
N THR A 415 -6.90 -3.97 -3.97
CA THR A 415 -6.46 -4.73 -2.78
C THR A 415 -6.31 -6.21 -3.08
N TYR A 416 -7.18 -6.80 -3.90
CA TYR A 416 -7.01 -8.18 -4.38
C TYR A 416 -5.77 -8.34 -5.26
N ALA A 417 -5.55 -7.43 -6.21
CA ALA A 417 -4.36 -7.43 -7.06
C ALA A 417 -3.07 -7.30 -6.24
N ALA A 418 -3.07 -6.38 -5.26
CA ALA A 418 -1.96 -6.20 -4.34
C ALA A 418 -1.73 -7.44 -3.45
N SER A 419 -2.81 -8.12 -2.99
CA SER A 419 -2.70 -9.33 -2.18
C SER A 419 -2.00 -10.46 -2.94
N PHE A 420 -2.38 -10.71 -4.18
CA PHE A 420 -1.76 -11.76 -5.00
C PHE A 420 -0.32 -11.41 -5.39
N ALA A 421 -0.04 -10.14 -5.71
CA ALA A 421 1.32 -9.69 -6.01
C ALA A 421 2.23 -9.77 -4.77
N HIS A 422 1.69 -9.45 -3.59
CA HIS A 422 2.41 -9.61 -2.33
C HIS A 422 2.77 -11.07 -2.04
N GLU A 423 1.86 -12.02 -2.28
CA GLU A 423 2.14 -13.45 -2.08
C GLU A 423 3.28 -13.94 -2.99
N GLN A 424 3.35 -13.49 -4.24
CA GLN A 424 4.48 -13.76 -5.14
C GLN A 424 5.78 -13.12 -4.64
N LEU A 425 5.73 -11.90 -4.11
CA LEU A 425 6.88 -11.23 -3.50
C LEU A 425 7.38 -11.99 -2.28
N LEU A 426 6.47 -12.43 -1.41
CA LEU A 426 6.78 -13.18 -0.20
C LEU A 426 7.40 -14.55 -0.52
N GLN A 427 6.87 -15.24 -1.53
CA GLN A 427 7.45 -16.49 -2.03
C GLN A 427 8.87 -16.28 -2.56
N LYS A 428 9.10 -15.24 -3.38
CA LYS A 428 10.44 -14.88 -3.88
C LYS A 428 11.40 -14.52 -2.75
N PHE A 429 10.91 -13.85 -1.71
CA PHE A 429 11.69 -13.54 -0.52
C PHE A 429 12.12 -14.79 0.22
N ASP A 430 11.20 -15.73 0.46
CA ASP A 430 11.48 -16.99 1.12
C ASP A 430 12.48 -17.84 0.32
N ASP A 431 12.30 -17.94 -1.00
CA ASP A 431 13.19 -18.69 -1.88
C ASP A 431 14.64 -18.18 -1.83
N VAL A 432 14.83 -16.86 -1.75
CA VAL A 432 16.17 -16.25 -1.65
C VAL A 432 16.77 -16.45 -0.27
N PHE A 433 16.01 -16.20 0.80
CA PHE A 433 16.53 -16.21 2.16
C PHE A 433 16.71 -17.63 2.73
N SER A 434 15.91 -18.60 2.25
CA SER A 434 16.11 -20.04 2.56
C SER A 434 17.28 -20.66 1.78
N GLY A 435 17.83 -19.94 0.78
CA GLY A 435 18.89 -20.46 -0.09
C GLY A 435 18.39 -21.40 -1.20
N THR A 436 17.07 -21.52 -1.39
CA THR A 436 16.49 -22.36 -2.46
C THR A 436 16.81 -21.79 -3.84
N HIS A 437 16.69 -20.46 -4.01
CA HIS A 437 17.08 -19.71 -5.21
C HIS A 437 17.81 -18.44 -4.80
N ASP A 438 19.14 -18.53 -4.59
CA ASP A 438 19.95 -17.44 -4.01
C ASP A 438 21.14 -17.08 -4.90
N THR A 439 20.89 -16.76 -6.16
CA THR A 439 21.89 -16.17 -7.06
C THR A 439 21.94 -14.64 -6.93
N ASP A 440 23.03 -14.01 -7.41
CA ASP A 440 23.11 -12.54 -7.52
C ASP A 440 21.91 -11.96 -8.32
N GLN A 441 21.40 -12.70 -9.32
CA GLN A 441 20.24 -12.31 -10.11
C GLN A 441 18.96 -12.39 -9.28
N ASP A 442 18.74 -13.49 -8.53
CA ASP A 442 17.57 -13.66 -7.67
C ASP A 442 17.48 -12.58 -6.61
N ARG A 443 18.60 -12.23 -5.99
CA ARG A 443 18.67 -11.11 -5.02
C ARG A 443 18.30 -9.77 -5.64
N GLN A 444 18.81 -9.48 -6.84
CA GLN A 444 18.48 -8.25 -7.58
C GLN A 444 17.02 -8.22 -8.03
N ASP A 445 16.45 -9.34 -8.42
CA ASP A 445 15.05 -9.46 -8.81
C ASP A 445 14.14 -9.25 -7.60
N LEU A 446 14.47 -9.86 -6.45
CA LEU A 446 13.76 -9.62 -5.18
C LEU A 446 13.81 -8.14 -4.77
N GLU A 447 15.00 -7.52 -4.81
CA GLU A 447 15.16 -6.10 -4.47
C GLU A 447 14.32 -5.19 -5.36
N THR A 448 14.28 -5.50 -6.66
CA THR A 448 13.50 -4.73 -7.64
C THR A 448 12.00 -4.94 -7.43
N LEU A 449 11.56 -6.18 -7.20
CA LEU A 449 10.16 -6.50 -6.96
C LEU A 449 9.64 -5.83 -5.67
N ALA A 450 10.39 -5.92 -4.57
CA ALA A 450 10.06 -5.26 -3.32
C ALA A 450 10.02 -3.72 -3.46
N ALA A 451 10.97 -3.14 -4.22
CA ALA A 451 11.00 -1.71 -4.51
C ALA A 451 9.87 -1.25 -5.44
N ALA A 452 9.31 -2.15 -6.25
CA ALA A 452 8.17 -1.86 -7.12
C ALA A 452 6.84 -1.92 -6.37
N LEU A 453 6.61 -2.97 -5.55
CA LEU A 453 5.31 -3.23 -4.93
C LEU A 453 5.08 -2.41 -3.66
N LYS A 454 6.07 -2.24 -2.78
CA LYS A 454 5.94 -1.45 -1.54
C LYS A 454 5.39 -0.04 -1.77
N PRO A 455 5.86 0.76 -2.75
CA PRO A 455 5.28 2.05 -3.06
C PRO A 455 3.80 1.99 -3.44
N LEU A 456 3.42 1.05 -4.30
CA LEU A 456 2.04 0.94 -4.75
C LEU A 456 1.10 0.57 -3.61
N SER A 457 1.46 -0.43 -2.81
CA SER A 457 0.62 -0.91 -1.71
C SER A 457 0.49 0.11 -0.58
N THR A 458 1.57 0.82 -0.22
CA THR A 458 1.52 1.84 0.84
C THR A 458 0.74 3.09 0.41
N TRP A 459 0.88 3.58 -0.83
CA TRP A 459 0.02 4.64 -1.35
C TRP A 459 -1.43 4.19 -1.48
N HIS A 460 -1.68 2.95 -1.96
CA HIS A 460 -3.01 2.39 -2.04
C HIS A 460 -3.69 2.30 -0.66
N ALA A 461 -2.94 1.92 0.38
CA ALA A 461 -3.47 1.84 1.74
C ALA A 461 -3.91 3.21 2.26
N LEU A 462 -3.11 4.26 2.07
CA LEU A 462 -3.48 5.62 2.48
C LEU A 462 -4.72 6.14 1.73
N ASP A 463 -4.78 5.93 0.41
CA ASP A 463 -5.93 6.30 -0.42
C ASP A 463 -7.18 5.52 -0.02
N THR A 464 -7.05 4.22 0.25
CA THR A 464 -8.15 3.34 0.65
C THR A 464 -8.68 3.71 2.05
N LEU A 465 -7.80 3.91 3.03
CA LEU A 465 -8.18 4.33 4.39
C LEU A 465 -8.92 5.69 4.36
N GLN A 466 -8.40 6.65 3.59
CA GLN A 466 -9.04 7.95 3.44
C GLN A 466 -10.42 7.83 2.80
N GLU A 467 -10.53 7.07 1.71
CA GLU A 467 -11.81 6.92 1.02
C GLU A 467 -12.83 6.13 1.84
N CYS A 468 -12.41 5.06 2.54
CA CYS A 468 -13.27 4.29 3.45
C CYS A 468 -13.80 5.19 4.59
N ARG A 469 -12.91 6.02 5.19
CA ARG A 469 -13.28 7.00 6.20
C ARG A 469 -14.36 7.96 5.68
N GLU A 470 -14.19 8.48 4.45
CA GLU A 470 -15.16 9.38 3.83
C GLU A 470 -16.47 8.68 3.44
N ALA A 471 -16.38 7.45 2.93
CA ALA A 471 -17.52 6.64 2.51
C ALA A 471 -18.44 6.30 3.70
N CYS A 472 -17.88 6.18 4.92
CA CYS A 472 -18.64 5.98 6.15
C CYS A 472 -19.19 7.29 6.75
N GLY A 473 -18.98 8.45 6.11
CA GLY A 473 -19.49 9.74 6.58
C GLY A 473 -18.97 10.13 7.96
N GLY A 474 -19.84 10.63 8.83
CA GLY A 474 -19.48 11.00 10.20
C GLY A 474 -19.02 9.82 11.06
N ALA A 475 -19.60 8.64 10.86
CA ALA A 475 -19.21 7.43 11.57
C ALA A 475 -17.75 7.03 11.27
N GLY A 476 -17.28 7.22 10.02
CA GLY A 476 -15.89 6.98 9.65
C GLY A 476 -14.88 7.91 10.33
N PHE A 477 -15.31 9.04 10.88
CA PHE A 477 -14.46 9.99 11.62
C PHE A 477 -14.36 9.68 13.11
N MET A 478 -15.25 8.83 13.63
CA MET A 478 -15.24 8.45 15.04
C MET A 478 -14.09 7.50 15.35
N ALA A 479 -13.33 7.77 16.41
CA ALA A 479 -12.15 6.99 16.81
C ALA A 479 -12.48 5.51 17.06
N GLU A 480 -13.67 5.20 17.59
CA GLU A 480 -14.14 3.84 17.82
C GLU A 480 -14.21 2.97 16.55
N ASN A 481 -14.29 3.58 15.36
CA ASN A 481 -14.31 2.89 14.07
C ASN A 481 -12.94 2.82 13.40
N ARG A 482 -11.87 3.24 14.06
CA ARG A 482 -10.43 3.05 13.75
C ARG A 482 -9.89 3.65 12.45
N LEU A 483 -10.71 3.98 11.46
CA LEU A 483 -10.25 4.39 10.13
C LEU A 483 -9.29 5.60 10.16
N THR A 484 -9.54 6.58 11.03
CA THR A 484 -8.68 7.76 11.22
C THR A 484 -7.35 7.41 11.88
N SER A 485 -7.38 6.57 12.90
CA SER A 485 -6.23 6.14 13.67
C SER A 485 -5.31 5.24 12.83
N LEU A 486 -5.86 4.26 12.11
CA LEU A 486 -5.09 3.43 11.16
C LEU A 486 -4.43 4.29 10.08
N ARG A 487 -5.16 5.27 9.51
CA ARG A 487 -4.58 6.16 8.50
C ARG A 487 -3.41 6.96 9.05
N ALA A 488 -3.53 7.49 10.27
CA ALA A 488 -2.46 8.25 10.91
C ALA A 488 -1.21 7.37 11.17
N ASP A 489 -1.41 6.14 11.62
CA ASP A 489 -0.29 5.23 11.90
C ASP A 489 0.41 4.74 10.61
N LEU A 490 -0.33 4.56 9.52
CA LEU A 490 0.25 4.11 8.24
C LEU A 490 0.85 5.26 7.40
N ASP A 491 0.65 6.51 7.79
CA ASP A 491 1.09 7.67 6.99
C ASP A 491 2.61 7.65 6.69
N VAL A 492 3.42 7.17 7.64
CA VAL A 492 4.87 7.10 7.48
C VAL A 492 5.36 5.91 6.64
N TYR A 493 4.48 4.93 6.31
CA TYR A 493 4.87 3.73 5.52
C TYR A 493 5.34 4.09 4.11
N VAL A 494 4.92 5.22 3.57
CA VAL A 494 5.38 5.72 2.27
C VAL A 494 6.81 6.27 2.31
N THR A 495 7.36 6.51 3.52
CA THR A 495 8.63 7.21 3.74
C THR A 495 9.74 6.27 4.25
N PHE A 496 9.50 5.52 5.32
CA PHE A 496 10.53 4.67 5.91
C PHE A 496 10.71 3.35 5.13
N GLU A 497 11.77 2.59 5.42
CA GLU A 497 12.23 1.43 4.63
C GLU A 497 12.48 1.78 3.15
N GLY A 498 12.84 3.03 2.89
CA GLY A 498 13.03 3.63 1.58
C GLY A 498 11.82 4.44 1.13
N ASP A 499 12.05 5.73 0.89
CA ASP A 499 11.04 6.63 0.31
C ASP A 499 10.50 6.07 -1.00
N ASN A 500 9.19 6.08 -1.18
CA ASN A 500 8.53 5.48 -2.34
C ASN A 500 9.06 6.03 -3.67
N THR A 501 9.33 7.33 -3.74
CA THR A 501 9.86 8.00 -4.94
C THR A 501 11.28 7.52 -5.26
N VAL A 502 12.09 7.31 -4.22
CA VAL A 502 13.47 6.80 -4.36
C VAL A 502 13.47 5.33 -4.79
N LEU A 503 12.57 4.52 -4.22
CA LEU A 503 12.44 3.11 -4.60
C LEU A 503 12.04 2.94 -6.06
N LEU A 504 11.10 3.74 -6.56
CA LEU A 504 10.68 3.69 -7.96
C LEU A 504 11.81 4.11 -8.92
N GLN A 505 12.73 4.99 -8.51
CA GLN A 505 13.94 5.28 -9.32
C GLN A 505 14.87 4.06 -9.40
N LEU A 506 14.96 3.25 -8.34
CA LEU A 506 15.72 2.00 -8.37
C LEU A 506 15.11 1.03 -9.40
N VAL A 507 13.79 0.88 -9.40
CA VAL A 507 13.06 0.05 -10.38
C VAL A 507 13.31 0.54 -11.80
N ALA A 508 13.14 1.83 -12.07
CA ALA A 508 13.35 2.42 -13.39
C ALA A 508 14.79 2.19 -13.90
N LYS A 509 15.78 2.36 -13.01
CA LYS A 509 17.19 2.06 -13.33
C LYS A 509 17.37 0.62 -13.76
N ARG A 510 16.71 -0.33 -13.09
CA ARG A 510 16.78 -1.75 -13.45
C ARG A 510 16.13 -2.00 -14.81
N LEU A 511 14.94 -1.49 -15.05
CA LEU A 511 14.24 -1.63 -16.35
C LEU A 511 15.08 -1.12 -17.52
N LEU A 512 15.74 0.03 -17.34
CA LEU A 512 16.66 0.58 -18.35
C LEU A 512 17.90 -0.28 -18.56
N ALA A 513 18.45 -0.88 -17.49
CA ALA A 513 19.60 -1.77 -17.58
C ALA A 513 19.25 -3.07 -18.30
N ASP A 514 18.05 -3.62 -18.05
CA ASP A 514 17.56 -4.83 -18.72
C ASP A 514 17.29 -4.55 -20.20
N TYR A 515 16.62 -3.44 -20.51
CA TYR A 515 16.42 -2.96 -21.88
C TYR A 515 17.77 -2.81 -22.62
N ALA A 516 18.78 -2.20 -22.00
CA ALA A 516 20.08 -2.03 -22.60
C ALA A 516 20.82 -3.38 -22.82
N ARG A 517 20.58 -4.39 -21.97
CA ARG A 517 21.14 -5.75 -22.13
C ARG A 517 20.51 -6.50 -23.30
N GLU A 518 19.22 -6.41 -23.47
CA GLU A 518 18.51 -7.00 -24.62
C GLU A 518 19.09 -6.49 -25.94
N PHE A 519 19.37 -5.19 -26.04
CA PHE A 519 19.96 -4.61 -27.26
C PHE A 519 21.44 -4.97 -27.50
N ARG A 520 22.21 -5.33 -26.46
CA ARG A 520 23.61 -5.76 -26.64
C ARG A 520 23.74 -7.18 -27.15
N ASN A 521 22.80 -8.05 -26.87
CA ASN A 521 22.86 -9.48 -27.15
C ASN A 521 22.10 -9.87 -28.42
N VAL A 522 21.52 -8.90 -29.13
CA VAL A 522 20.70 -9.15 -30.32
C VAL A 522 21.54 -9.01 -31.59
N ASP A 523 21.53 -10.05 -32.43
CA ASP A 523 22.10 -10.04 -33.76
C ASP A 523 21.57 -8.86 -34.58
N PHE A 524 22.45 -8.18 -35.33
CA PHE A 524 22.13 -6.96 -36.10
C PHE A 524 20.88 -7.11 -36.98
N GLY A 525 20.58 -8.32 -37.47
CA GLY A 525 19.38 -8.62 -38.24
C GLY A 525 18.09 -8.60 -37.42
N VAL A 526 18.13 -9.02 -36.13
CA VAL A 526 17.00 -8.98 -35.23
C VAL A 526 16.79 -7.55 -34.71
N LEU A 527 17.88 -6.81 -34.48
CA LEU A 527 17.84 -5.39 -34.13
C LEU A 527 17.20 -4.54 -35.25
N ALA A 528 17.58 -4.82 -36.50
CA ALA A 528 16.97 -4.16 -37.67
C ALA A 528 15.49 -4.49 -37.81
N ARG A 529 15.08 -5.72 -37.49
CA ARG A 529 13.70 -6.17 -37.53
C ARG A 529 12.88 -5.59 -36.37
N TYR A 530 13.48 -5.49 -35.19
CA TYR A 530 12.86 -4.84 -34.02
C TYR A 530 12.72 -3.31 -34.23
N ALA A 531 13.77 -2.64 -34.70
CA ALA A 531 13.73 -1.23 -35.06
C ALA A 531 12.75 -0.97 -36.22
N PHE A 532 12.65 -1.86 -37.18
CA PHE A 532 11.66 -1.80 -38.26
C PHE A 532 10.25 -2.00 -37.73
N ASN A 533 10.02 -2.98 -36.84
CA ASN A 533 8.73 -3.19 -36.20
C ASN A 533 8.35 -2.02 -35.30
N GLN A 534 9.29 -1.46 -34.54
CA GLN A 534 9.06 -0.26 -33.72
C GLN A 534 8.82 0.99 -34.57
N ALA A 535 9.55 1.17 -35.67
CA ALA A 535 9.32 2.22 -36.64
C ALA A 535 7.98 2.04 -37.39
N ALA A 536 7.62 0.80 -37.73
CA ALA A 536 6.34 0.44 -38.30
C ALA A 536 5.19 0.68 -37.28
N ASP A 537 5.36 0.29 -36.03
CA ASP A 537 4.41 0.58 -34.93
C ASP A 537 4.28 2.07 -34.65
N LEU A 538 5.38 2.80 -34.60
CA LEU A 538 5.37 4.26 -34.47
C LEU A 538 4.69 4.93 -35.67
N THR A 539 4.92 4.42 -36.88
CA THR A 539 4.30 4.94 -38.11
C THR A 539 2.80 4.59 -38.16
N LEU A 540 2.41 3.36 -37.79
CA LEU A 540 1.03 2.91 -37.65
C LEU A 540 0.28 3.71 -36.59
N ASN A 541 0.92 3.98 -35.45
CA ASN A 541 0.33 4.73 -34.34
C ASN A 541 0.22 6.23 -34.66
N LYS A 542 1.28 6.84 -35.24
CA LYS A 542 1.27 8.25 -35.67
C LYS A 542 0.34 8.51 -36.83
N SER A 543 0.15 7.52 -37.73
CA SER A 543 -0.79 7.65 -38.86
C SER A 543 -2.26 7.42 -38.47
N GLY A 544 -2.56 7.01 -37.23
CA GLY A 544 -3.92 6.68 -36.78
C GLY A 544 -4.48 5.39 -37.37
N LEU A 545 -3.71 4.63 -38.16
CA LEU A 545 -4.19 3.40 -38.83
C LEU A 545 -4.63 2.33 -37.83
N ARG A 546 -3.95 2.22 -36.67
CA ARG A 546 -4.38 1.30 -35.61
C ARG A 546 -5.74 1.68 -35.04
N GLN A 547 -6.00 2.97 -34.82
CA GLN A 547 -7.29 3.48 -34.36
C GLN A 547 -8.39 3.23 -35.41
N VAL A 548 -8.06 3.41 -36.70
CA VAL A 548 -8.97 3.10 -37.81
C VAL A 548 -9.26 1.58 -37.86
N ALA A 549 -8.23 0.73 -37.72
CA ALA A 549 -8.40 -0.71 -37.68
C ALA A 549 -9.28 -1.15 -36.49
N GLN A 550 -9.07 -0.57 -35.30
CA GLN A 550 -9.96 -0.83 -34.14
C GLN A 550 -11.39 -0.34 -34.40
N PHE A 551 -11.57 0.83 -35.01
CA PHE A 551 -12.89 1.34 -35.36
C PHE A 551 -13.61 0.43 -36.36
N VAL A 552 -12.91 -0.05 -37.39
CA VAL A 552 -13.45 -0.99 -38.39
C VAL A 552 -13.76 -2.34 -37.74
N ALA A 553 -12.87 -2.87 -36.91
CA ALA A 553 -13.08 -4.14 -36.18
C ALA A 553 -14.32 -4.05 -35.27
N ASP A 554 -14.51 -2.94 -34.59
CA ASP A 554 -15.67 -2.70 -33.75
C ASP A 554 -16.93 -2.38 -34.56
N SER A 555 -16.80 -2.17 -35.88
CA SER A 555 -17.91 -1.86 -36.82
C SER A 555 -18.84 -0.74 -36.32
N GLY A 556 -18.29 0.27 -35.61
CA GLY A 556 -19.04 1.35 -34.97
C GLY A 556 -19.92 0.90 -33.79
N SER A 557 -19.85 -0.35 -33.35
CA SER A 557 -20.65 -0.88 -32.25
C SER A 557 -19.97 -0.65 -30.90
N VAL A 558 -20.66 0.06 -30.01
CA VAL A 558 -20.24 0.24 -28.60
C VAL A 558 -20.09 -1.11 -27.88
N GLN A 559 -20.95 -2.08 -28.23
CA GLN A 559 -20.91 -3.42 -27.62
C GLN A 559 -19.66 -4.21 -28.01
N LYS A 560 -19.25 -4.17 -29.28
CA LYS A 560 -17.99 -4.81 -29.74
C LYS A 560 -16.78 -4.14 -29.16
N ALA A 561 -16.77 -2.80 -29.08
CA ALA A 561 -15.69 -2.05 -28.42
C ALA A 561 -15.53 -2.41 -26.95
N ALA A 562 -16.65 -2.62 -26.22
CA ALA A 562 -16.64 -3.05 -24.83
C ALA A 562 -16.16 -4.51 -24.68
N LEU A 563 -16.57 -5.41 -25.58
CA LEU A 563 -16.09 -6.80 -25.57
C LEU A 563 -14.59 -6.90 -25.83
N ALA A 564 -14.06 -6.10 -26.75
CA ALA A 564 -12.63 -6.04 -27.02
C ALA A 564 -11.79 -5.55 -25.82
N LEU A 565 -12.36 -4.72 -24.93
CA LEU A 565 -11.71 -4.28 -23.70
C LEU A 565 -11.83 -5.30 -22.54
N ARG A 566 -12.77 -6.24 -22.66
CA ARG A 566 -12.95 -7.34 -21.69
C ARG A 566 -11.94 -8.46 -21.90
N ASP A 567 -11.41 -8.60 -23.10
CA ASP A 567 -10.46 -9.66 -23.44
C ASP A 567 -9.18 -9.51 -22.60
N GLU A 568 -8.78 -10.58 -21.93
CA GLU A 568 -7.57 -10.64 -21.11
C GLU A 568 -6.33 -10.29 -21.92
N SER A 569 -6.22 -10.85 -23.12
CA SER A 569 -5.09 -10.61 -24.01
C SER A 569 -5.00 -9.14 -24.45
N ALA A 570 -6.16 -8.49 -24.64
CA ALA A 570 -6.21 -7.08 -24.98
C ALA A 570 -5.81 -6.17 -23.80
N GLN A 571 -6.24 -6.49 -22.57
CA GLN A 571 -5.82 -5.76 -21.38
C GLN A 571 -4.30 -5.94 -21.15
N ARG A 572 -3.81 -7.18 -21.20
CA ARG A 572 -2.37 -7.49 -21.09
C ARG A 572 -1.55 -6.71 -22.13
N ALA A 573 -1.99 -6.74 -23.39
CA ALA A 573 -1.30 -6.02 -24.45
C ALA A 573 -1.24 -4.52 -24.19
N LEU A 574 -2.34 -3.89 -23.77
CA LEU A 574 -2.38 -2.45 -23.47
C LEU A 574 -1.43 -2.09 -22.32
N LEU A 575 -1.45 -2.85 -21.21
CA LEU A 575 -0.60 -2.59 -20.04
C LEU A 575 0.87 -2.82 -20.38
N THR A 576 1.21 -3.93 -21.06
CA THR A 576 2.58 -4.25 -21.47
C THR A 576 3.14 -3.25 -22.47
N GLU A 577 2.35 -2.88 -23.50
CA GLU A 577 2.75 -1.88 -24.50
C GLU A 577 3.02 -0.51 -23.87
N ARG A 578 2.30 -0.14 -22.81
CA ARG A 578 2.55 1.10 -22.06
C ARG A 578 3.94 1.07 -21.43
N VAL A 579 4.28 0.02 -20.70
CA VAL A 579 5.60 -0.14 -20.06
C VAL A 579 6.71 -0.12 -21.09
N GLN A 580 6.58 -0.93 -22.16
CA GLN A 580 7.60 -1.05 -23.21
C GLN A 580 7.85 0.28 -23.94
N ALA A 581 6.76 1.02 -24.28
CA ALA A 581 6.89 2.32 -24.91
C ALA A 581 7.60 3.33 -24.01
N MET A 582 7.22 3.41 -22.73
CA MET A 582 7.82 4.35 -21.79
C MET A 582 9.30 4.01 -21.53
N VAL A 583 9.67 2.74 -21.40
CA VAL A 583 11.09 2.31 -21.26
C VAL A 583 11.88 2.67 -22.50
N ALA A 584 11.32 2.47 -23.71
CA ALA A 584 11.99 2.77 -24.96
C ALA A 584 12.20 4.29 -25.14
N GLU A 585 11.21 5.11 -24.82
CA GLU A 585 11.28 6.58 -24.85
C GLU A 585 12.37 7.11 -23.90
N LEU A 586 12.38 6.59 -22.65
CA LEU A 586 13.42 6.93 -21.67
C LEU A 586 14.80 6.45 -22.10
N GLY A 587 14.90 5.23 -22.63
CA GLY A 587 16.16 4.70 -23.16
C GLY A 587 16.72 5.58 -24.27
N ALA A 588 15.86 6.08 -25.16
CA ALA A 588 16.24 7.01 -26.22
C ALA A 588 16.68 8.38 -25.65
N ALA A 589 15.93 8.95 -24.71
CA ALA A 589 16.23 10.24 -24.09
C ALA A 589 17.55 10.23 -23.28
N LEU A 590 17.84 9.13 -22.60
CA LEU A 590 19.02 8.99 -21.74
C LEU A 590 20.26 8.42 -22.48
N LYS A 591 20.13 7.96 -23.72
CA LYS A 591 21.20 7.32 -24.49
C LYS A 591 22.48 8.16 -24.57
N ASP A 592 22.35 9.42 -24.85
CA ASP A 592 23.50 10.32 -25.01
C ASP A 592 24.03 10.86 -23.67
N ALA A 593 23.23 10.78 -22.60
CA ALA A 593 23.65 11.22 -21.26
C ALA A 593 24.89 10.48 -20.76
N ALA A 594 25.03 9.19 -21.10
CA ALA A 594 26.19 8.37 -20.73
C ALA A 594 27.52 8.86 -21.31
N ARG A 595 27.49 9.72 -22.35
CA ARG A 595 28.67 10.30 -23.00
C ARG A 595 28.99 11.71 -22.53
N LEU A 596 28.11 12.31 -21.73
CA LEU A 596 28.26 13.66 -21.21
C LEU A 596 29.17 13.69 -19.97
N PRO A 597 29.81 14.85 -19.66
CA PRO A 597 30.42 15.06 -18.35
C PRO A 597 29.42 14.83 -17.23
N GLN A 598 29.88 14.29 -16.07
CA GLN A 598 29.06 13.86 -14.96
C GLN A 598 27.98 14.87 -14.55
N THR A 599 28.32 16.16 -14.44
CA THR A 599 27.39 17.23 -14.07
C THR A 599 26.26 17.41 -15.09
N ARG A 600 26.55 17.28 -16.37
CA ARG A 600 25.53 17.37 -17.42
C ARG A 600 24.69 16.10 -17.49
N ALA A 601 25.30 14.92 -17.33
CA ALA A 601 24.57 13.66 -17.26
C ALA A 601 23.58 13.66 -16.09
N ALA A 602 24.00 14.14 -14.90
CA ALA A 602 23.11 14.31 -13.75
C ALA A 602 21.96 15.28 -14.02
N SER A 603 22.21 16.38 -14.74
CA SER A 603 21.15 17.33 -15.13
C SER A 603 20.13 16.70 -16.07
N VAL A 604 20.57 15.93 -17.07
CA VAL A 604 19.66 15.21 -17.99
C VAL A 604 18.83 14.18 -17.22
N PHE A 605 19.46 13.41 -16.32
CA PHE A 605 18.75 12.45 -15.49
C PHE A 605 17.69 13.16 -14.62
N ASN A 606 18.05 14.28 -14.00
CA ASN A 606 17.14 15.07 -13.17
C ASN A 606 15.91 15.57 -13.96
N GLN A 607 16.08 15.93 -15.23
CA GLN A 607 14.98 16.36 -16.10
C GLN A 607 13.98 15.24 -16.42
N HIS A 608 14.40 13.97 -16.35
CA HIS A 608 13.58 12.79 -16.67
C HIS A 608 13.15 11.98 -15.45
N GLN A 609 13.32 12.51 -14.22
CA GLN A 609 12.93 11.78 -13.00
C GLN A 609 11.44 11.45 -12.94
N HIS A 610 10.60 12.35 -13.43
CA HIS A 610 9.14 12.13 -13.44
C HIS A 610 8.78 10.95 -14.34
N GLU A 611 9.27 10.93 -15.56
CA GLU A 611 9.03 9.84 -16.53
C GLU A 611 9.62 8.51 -16.04
N LEU A 612 10.76 8.54 -15.33
CA LEU A 612 11.36 7.36 -14.70
C LEU A 612 10.41 6.75 -13.66
N ILE A 613 9.86 7.59 -12.78
CA ILE A 613 8.93 7.16 -11.72
C ILE A 613 7.63 6.63 -12.33
N GLU A 614 7.05 7.34 -13.30
CA GLU A 614 5.85 6.91 -14.03
C GLU A 614 6.03 5.56 -14.74
N THR A 615 7.22 5.33 -15.31
CA THR A 615 7.57 4.05 -15.96
C THR A 615 7.65 2.91 -14.95
N ALA A 616 8.28 3.16 -13.80
CA ALA A 616 8.36 2.19 -12.71
C ALA A 616 6.97 1.86 -12.13
N GLN A 617 6.11 2.86 -11.96
CA GLN A 617 4.72 2.65 -11.53
C GLN A 617 3.94 1.81 -12.55
N ALA A 618 4.07 2.12 -13.85
CA ALA A 618 3.41 1.35 -14.90
C ALA A 618 3.85 -0.12 -14.89
N HIS A 619 5.13 -0.38 -14.64
CA HIS A 619 5.66 -1.75 -14.50
C HIS A 619 5.08 -2.46 -13.27
N ALA A 620 5.06 -1.80 -12.12
CA ALA A 620 4.51 -2.36 -10.89
C ALA A 620 2.98 -2.62 -10.99
N GLU A 621 2.22 -1.73 -11.65
CA GLU A 621 0.80 -1.91 -11.97
C GLU A 621 0.58 -3.16 -12.87
N LEU A 622 1.46 -3.38 -13.86
CA LEU A 622 1.42 -4.57 -14.70
C LEU A 622 1.70 -5.84 -13.88
N LEU A 623 2.71 -5.84 -12.99
CA LEU A 623 3.01 -6.98 -12.11
C LEU A 623 1.81 -7.35 -11.23
N GLN A 624 1.11 -6.38 -10.66
CA GLN A 624 -0.11 -6.63 -9.88
C GLN A 624 -1.23 -7.23 -10.74
N TRP A 625 -1.37 -6.78 -11.99
CA TRP A 625 -2.37 -7.31 -12.91
C TRP A 625 -2.06 -8.76 -13.32
N GLU A 626 -0.78 -9.07 -13.60
CA GLU A 626 -0.33 -10.43 -13.94
C GLU A 626 -0.50 -11.38 -12.75
N ALA A 627 -0.13 -10.96 -11.54
CA ALA A 627 -0.30 -11.75 -10.32
C ALA A 627 -1.79 -12.07 -10.08
N PHE A 628 -2.69 -11.12 -10.28
CA PHE A 628 -4.13 -11.36 -10.18
C PHE A 628 -4.60 -12.37 -11.24
N THR A 629 -4.13 -12.23 -12.47
CA THR A 629 -4.52 -13.11 -13.58
C THR A 629 -4.03 -14.54 -13.36
N GLU A 630 -2.82 -14.70 -12.83
CA GLU A 630 -2.27 -16.01 -12.47
C GLU A 630 -3.05 -16.66 -11.33
N ALA A 631 -3.39 -15.90 -10.30
CA ALA A 631 -4.17 -16.40 -9.16
C ALA A 631 -5.55 -16.97 -9.55
N LEU A 632 -6.16 -16.46 -10.63
CA LEU A 632 -7.43 -16.99 -11.15
C LEU A 632 -7.33 -18.46 -11.60
N GLN A 633 -6.14 -18.94 -11.94
CA GLN A 633 -5.91 -20.33 -12.35
C GLN A 633 -6.04 -21.30 -11.16
N GLY A 634 -5.79 -20.83 -9.95
CA GLY A 634 -5.92 -21.59 -8.69
C GLY A 634 -7.33 -21.59 -8.09
N VAL A 635 -8.31 -20.97 -8.75
CA VAL A 635 -9.71 -20.94 -8.24
C VAL A 635 -10.49 -22.08 -8.84
N ASP A 636 -10.91 -23.04 -8.03
CA ASP A 636 -11.63 -24.24 -8.49
C ASP A 636 -13.12 -23.98 -8.78
N ASP A 637 -13.77 -23.11 -7.97
CA ASP A 637 -15.18 -22.80 -8.10
C ASP A 637 -15.45 -21.83 -9.26
N ASP A 638 -16.24 -22.26 -10.25
CA ASP A 638 -16.52 -21.48 -11.47
C ASP A 638 -17.23 -20.15 -11.18
N ALA A 639 -18.13 -20.12 -10.19
CA ALA A 639 -18.85 -18.90 -9.82
C ALA A 639 -17.89 -17.88 -9.18
N THR A 640 -17.05 -18.32 -8.26
CA THR A 640 -15.98 -17.49 -7.64
C THR A 640 -15.01 -17.00 -8.71
N ARG A 641 -14.59 -17.87 -9.62
CA ARG A 641 -13.66 -17.50 -10.72
C ARG A 641 -14.29 -16.45 -11.63
N GLU A 642 -15.57 -16.56 -11.95
CA GLU A 642 -16.27 -15.55 -12.77
C GLU A 642 -16.32 -14.19 -12.07
N VAL A 643 -16.67 -14.15 -10.77
CA VAL A 643 -16.71 -12.91 -9.98
C VAL A 643 -15.32 -12.27 -9.85
N LEU A 644 -14.28 -13.07 -9.58
CA LEU A 644 -12.91 -12.60 -9.53
C LEU A 644 -12.40 -12.12 -10.90
N THR A 645 -12.86 -12.73 -12.00
CA THR A 645 -12.55 -12.24 -13.35
C THR A 645 -13.14 -10.84 -13.57
N TRP A 646 -14.37 -10.58 -13.12
CA TRP A 646 -14.95 -9.24 -13.18
C TRP A 646 -14.17 -8.25 -12.31
N LEU A 647 -13.67 -8.69 -11.17
CA LEU A 647 -12.87 -7.86 -10.26
C LEU A 647 -11.50 -7.55 -10.86
N ARG A 648 -10.81 -8.54 -11.47
CA ARG A 648 -9.57 -8.34 -12.23
C ARG A 648 -9.79 -7.38 -13.40
N ASP A 649 -10.87 -7.54 -14.15
CA ASP A 649 -11.22 -6.64 -15.25
C ASP A 649 -11.50 -5.22 -14.76
N LEU A 650 -12.12 -5.07 -13.59
CA LEU A 650 -12.32 -3.76 -12.95
C LEU A 650 -10.98 -3.10 -12.61
N PHE A 651 -10.01 -3.86 -12.09
CA PHE A 651 -8.67 -3.37 -11.80
C PHE A 651 -7.96 -2.93 -13.09
N GLY A 652 -7.86 -3.80 -14.09
CA GLY A 652 -7.17 -3.49 -15.36
C GLY A 652 -7.81 -2.31 -16.12
N LEU A 653 -9.14 -2.26 -16.17
CA LEU A 653 -9.84 -1.12 -16.79
C LEU A 653 -9.69 0.17 -15.98
N GLY A 654 -9.59 0.08 -14.66
CA GLY A 654 -9.29 1.22 -13.79
C GLY A 654 -7.93 1.81 -14.12
N LEU A 655 -6.91 0.98 -14.34
CA LEU A 655 -5.58 1.43 -14.80
C LEU A 655 -5.64 2.07 -16.19
N ILE A 656 -6.39 1.48 -17.12
CA ILE A 656 -6.57 2.05 -18.47
C ILE A 656 -7.31 3.41 -18.38
N GLU A 657 -8.36 3.53 -17.56
CA GLU A 657 -9.08 4.79 -17.34
C GLU A 657 -8.16 5.86 -16.71
N LYS A 658 -7.38 5.51 -15.72
CA LYS A 658 -6.40 6.40 -15.06
C LYS A 658 -5.42 7.02 -16.07
N HIS A 659 -4.98 6.23 -17.05
CA HIS A 659 -3.98 6.63 -18.04
C HIS A 659 -4.55 6.81 -19.45
N LEU A 660 -5.86 7.09 -19.57
CA LEU A 660 -6.58 7.17 -20.83
C LEU A 660 -5.98 8.18 -21.80
N ALA A 661 -5.49 9.33 -21.29
CA ALA A 661 -4.83 10.34 -22.09
C ALA A 661 -3.57 9.80 -22.77
N TRP A 662 -2.75 9.03 -22.04
CA TRP A 662 -1.55 8.39 -22.59
C TRP A 662 -1.91 7.43 -23.74
N TYR A 663 -2.90 6.56 -23.54
CA TYR A 663 -3.35 5.60 -24.57
C TYR A 663 -3.85 6.28 -25.84
N LEU A 664 -4.57 7.38 -25.67
CA LEU A 664 -5.09 8.17 -26.81
C LEU A 664 -3.97 8.90 -27.56
N MET A 665 -3.07 9.58 -26.84
CA MET A 665 -1.95 10.32 -27.43
C MET A 665 -0.97 9.42 -28.18
N ASN A 666 -0.77 8.20 -27.67
CA ASN A 666 0.12 7.22 -28.29
C ASN A 666 -0.61 6.29 -29.30
N GLY A 667 -1.85 6.59 -29.68
CA GLY A 667 -2.58 5.85 -30.70
C GLY A 667 -2.91 4.39 -30.35
N ARG A 668 -2.78 4.01 -29.06
CA ARG A 668 -2.99 2.63 -28.59
C ARG A 668 -4.48 2.30 -28.45
N LEU A 669 -5.31 3.29 -28.21
CA LEU A 669 -6.74 3.13 -28.03
C LEU A 669 -7.52 4.07 -28.97
N SER A 670 -8.56 3.54 -29.66
CA SER A 670 -9.44 4.37 -30.47
C SER A 670 -10.34 5.25 -29.57
N MET A 671 -10.78 6.41 -30.11
CA MET A 671 -11.72 7.31 -29.41
C MET A 671 -13.03 6.58 -29.02
N GLN A 672 -13.47 5.62 -29.84
CA GLN A 672 -14.68 4.83 -29.59
C GLN A 672 -14.46 3.92 -28.38
N ARG A 673 -13.36 3.16 -28.34
CA ARG A 673 -13.03 2.29 -27.19
C ARG A 673 -12.82 3.13 -25.93
N ALA A 674 -12.11 4.25 -26.01
CA ALA A 674 -11.90 5.16 -24.91
C ALA A 674 -13.21 5.64 -24.27
N ARG A 675 -14.20 6.02 -25.08
CA ARG A 675 -15.52 6.45 -24.61
C ARG A 675 -16.31 5.30 -23.93
N THR A 676 -16.02 4.04 -24.24
CA THR A 676 -16.71 2.90 -23.65
C THR A 676 -16.14 2.43 -22.31
N VAL A 677 -14.89 2.79 -21.97
CA VAL A 677 -14.21 2.35 -20.74
C VAL A 677 -15.05 2.64 -19.49
N GLY A 678 -15.40 3.91 -19.26
CA GLY A 678 -16.18 4.31 -18.08
C GLY A 678 -17.57 3.64 -18.02
N GLY A 679 -18.23 3.48 -19.16
CA GLY A 679 -19.52 2.78 -19.25
C GLY A 679 -19.40 1.28 -18.95
N TYR A 680 -18.28 0.67 -19.31
CA TYR A 680 -18.04 -0.74 -19.02
C TYR A 680 -17.65 -0.94 -17.54
N ILE A 681 -16.82 -0.07 -16.97
CA ILE A 681 -16.57 -0.05 -15.52
C ILE A 681 -17.89 0.01 -14.74
N ASN A 682 -18.81 0.91 -15.12
CA ASN A 682 -20.11 1.02 -14.45
C ASN A 682 -20.93 -0.28 -14.49
N ARG A 683 -20.85 -1.05 -15.59
CA ARG A 683 -21.50 -2.36 -15.68
C ARG A 683 -20.84 -3.40 -14.78
N LEU A 684 -19.50 -3.40 -14.68
CA LEU A 684 -18.76 -4.27 -13.75
C LEU A 684 -19.13 -3.97 -12.31
N LEU A 685 -19.22 -2.68 -11.95
CA LEU A 685 -19.66 -2.27 -10.61
C LEU A 685 -21.04 -2.81 -10.27
N SER A 686 -22.00 -2.72 -11.21
CA SER A 686 -23.35 -3.27 -11.02
C SER A 686 -23.37 -4.80 -10.90
N LYS A 687 -22.48 -5.52 -11.62
CA LYS A 687 -22.31 -6.97 -11.50
C LYS A 687 -21.66 -7.37 -10.18
N LEU A 688 -20.66 -6.64 -9.73
CA LEU A 688 -19.92 -6.90 -8.48
C LEU A 688 -20.73 -6.51 -7.23
N ARG A 689 -21.71 -5.59 -7.35
CA ARG A 689 -22.47 -5.11 -6.20
C ARG A 689 -23.08 -6.23 -5.34
N PRO A 690 -23.73 -7.27 -5.89
CA PRO A 690 -24.28 -8.37 -5.09
C PRO A 690 -23.22 -9.14 -4.31
N HIS A 691 -21.99 -9.21 -4.81
CA HIS A 691 -20.88 -9.97 -4.26
C HIS A 691 -19.93 -9.12 -3.39
N ALA A 692 -20.20 -7.82 -3.24
CA ALA A 692 -19.28 -6.90 -2.58
C ALA A 692 -18.98 -7.28 -1.12
N VAL A 693 -19.99 -7.75 -0.37
CA VAL A 693 -19.83 -8.19 1.03
C VAL A 693 -19.07 -9.52 1.06
N GLU A 694 -19.41 -10.48 0.21
CA GLU A 694 -18.72 -11.78 0.11
C GLU A 694 -17.22 -11.59 -0.19
N LEU A 695 -16.89 -10.70 -1.14
CA LEU A 695 -15.51 -10.37 -1.48
C LEU A 695 -14.78 -9.67 -0.33
N ALA A 696 -15.43 -8.79 0.42
CA ALA A 696 -14.84 -8.15 1.59
C ALA A 696 -14.67 -9.15 2.76
N ASP A 697 -15.64 -10.03 2.97
CA ASP A 697 -15.62 -11.02 4.04
C ASP A 697 -14.59 -12.13 3.80
N ALA A 698 -14.24 -12.41 2.54
CA ALA A 698 -13.15 -13.31 2.18
C ALA A 698 -11.77 -12.85 2.70
N PHE A 699 -11.61 -11.60 3.12
CA PHE A 699 -10.41 -11.15 3.84
C PHE A 699 -10.25 -11.81 5.21
N GLY A 700 -11.32 -12.36 5.79
CA GLY A 700 -11.29 -13.26 6.94
C GLY A 700 -11.07 -12.58 8.29
N TYR A 701 -11.26 -11.26 8.40
CA TYR A 701 -11.17 -10.54 9.68
C TYR A 701 -12.51 -10.58 10.42
N GLY A 702 -12.49 -11.14 11.65
CA GLY A 702 -13.64 -11.16 12.55
C GLY A 702 -13.85 -9.82 13.27
N PRO A 703 -14.95 -9.71 14.06
CA PRO A 703 -15.25 -8.50 14.85
C PRO A 703 -14.09 -8.06 15.75
N GLU A 704 -13.35 -9.02 16.30
CA GLU A 704 -12.18 -8.84 17.17
C GLU A 704 -11.00 -8.16 16.45
N HIS A 705 -10.89 -8.32 15.14
CA HIS A 705 -9.88 -7.64 14.32
C HIS A 705 -10.39 -6.30 13.81
N LEU A 706 -11.64 -6.24 13.34
CA LEU A 706 -12.24 -5.03 12.80
C LEU A 706 -12.40 -3.97 13.89
N ARG A 707 -12.91 -4.34 15.06
CA ARG A 707 -13.14 -3.46 16.22
C ARG A 707 -13.80 -2.13 15.83
N ALA A 708 -14.77 -2.21 14.93
CA ALA A 708 -15.49 -1.07 14.40
C ALA A 708 -16.99 -1.34 14.55
N PRO A 709 -17.69 -0.70 15.50
CA PRO A 709 -19.12 -0.91 15.75
C PRO A 709 -19.99 -0.81 14.50
N ILE A 710 -19.64 0.05 13.56
CA ILE A 710 -20.38 0.21 12.30
C ILE A 710 -20.27 -0.99 11.35
N ALA A 711 -19.33 -1.91 11.57
CA ALA A 711 -19.15 -3.15 10.79
C ALA A 711 -19.74 -4.38 11.48
N GLY A 712 -20.22 -4.25 12.72
CA GLY A 712 -20.72 -5.33 13.57
C GLY A 712 -22.23 -5.54 13.56
N GLY A 713 -22.97 -5.00 12.58
CA GLY A 713 -24.44 -5.14 12.49
C GLY A 713 -25.22 -4.03 13.21
N GLY A 714 -24.59 -3.18 14.02
CA GLY A 714 -25.26 -2.13 14.78
C GLY A 714 -25.92 -1.06 13.89
N GLU A 715 -25.45 -0.88 12.67
CA GLU A 715 -26.10 0.02 11.72
C GLU A 715 -27.41 -0.57 11.20
N LYS A 716 -27.45 -1.86 10.95
CA LYS A 716 -28.68 -2.56 10.53
C LYS A 716 -29.75 -2.48 11.62
N GLU A 717 -29.39 -2.78 12.88
CA GLU A 717 -30.31 -2.70 14.01
C GLU A 717 -30.91 -1.29 14.16
N ARG A 718 -30.07 -0.26 14.07
CA ARG A 718 -30.49 1.15 14.11
C ARG A 718 -31.46 1.51 12.98
N GLN A 719 -31.21 1.03 11.77
CA GLN A 719 -32.05 1.25 10.61
C GLN A 719 -33.39 0.47 10.74
N ASP A 720 -33.35 -0.76 11.19
CA ASP A 720 -34.55 -1.60 11.40
C ASP A 720 -35.45 -0.98 12.50
N GLU A 721 -34.89 -0.50 13.62
CA GLU A 721 -35.62 0.22 14.66
C GLU A 721 -36.35 1.45 14.10
N ALA A 722 -35.68 2.30 13.35
CA ALA A 722 -36.25 3.48 12.73
C ALA A 722 -37.37 3.12 11.75
N MET A 723 -37.17 2.11 10.94
CA MET A 723 -38.16 1.62 9.97
C MET A 723 -39.41 1.09 10.67
N ASP A 724 -39.24 0.32 11.74
CA ASP A 724 -40.37 -0.21 12.54
C ASP A 724 -41.14 0.88 13.26
N TYR A 725 -40.43 1.89 13.77
CA TYR A 725 -41.10 3.08 14.34
C TYR A 725 -42.01 3.75 13.31
N TYR A 726 -41.53 4.06 12.13
CA TYR A 726 -42.30 4.71 11.08
C TYR A 726 -43.43 3.83 10.53
N ARG A 727 -43.24 2.49 10.45
CA ARG A 727 -44.32 1.56 10.09
C ARG A 727 -45.45 1.58 11.12
N ARG A 728 -45.13 1.53 12.41
CA ARG A 728 -46.13 1.63 13.50
C ARG A 728 -46.85 2.96 13.47
N LEU A 729 -46.15 4.06 13.30
CA LEU A 729 -46.73 5.41 13.25
C LEU A 729 -47.72 5.58 12.09
N ARG A 730 -47.45 4.95 10.94
CA ARG A 730 -48.36 4.92 9.81
C ARG A 730 -49.58 4.01 10.04
N ALA A 731 -49.39 2.88 10.67
CA ALA A 731 -50.45 1.94 10.97
C ALA A 731 -51.44 2.49 12.00
N SER A 732 -50.99 3.28 12.97
CA SER A 732 -51.84 3.96 13.96
C SER A 732 -52.66 5.14 13.38
N GLY A 733 -52.31 5.62 12.17
CA GLY A 733 -52.91 6.82 11.59
C GLY A 733 -52.39 8.16 12.15
N ASP A 734 -51.44 8.12 13.09
CA ASP A 734 -50.84 9.29 13.74
C ASP A 734 -49.70 9.90 12.94
N SER A 735 -49.41 9.34 11.76
CA SER A 735 -48.33 9.85 10.90
C SER A 735 -48.67 11.27 10.42
N PRO A 736 -47.80 12.26 10.69
CA PRO A 736 -48.00 13.61 10.17
C PRO A 736 -48.01 13.62 8.64
N VAL A 737 -48.91 14.39 8.06
CA VAL A 737 -48.99 14.54 6.60
C VAL A 737 -47.93 15.53 6.14
N ASP A 738 -47.08 15.12 5.23
CA ASP A 738 -46.08 16.00 4.60
C ASP A 738 -46.77 17.21 3.95
N GLU A 739 -46.24 18.40 4.17
CA GLU A 739 -46.77 19.66 3.63
C GLU A 739 -46.91 19.60 2.11
N LYS A 740 -45.93 18.99 1.41
CA LYS A 740 -45.99 18.76 -0.05
C LYS A 740 -47.20 17.93 -0.45
N VAL A 741 -47.50 16.88 0.31
CA VAL A 741 -48.67 16.02 0.07
C VAL A 741 -49.96 16.80 0.31
N LEU A 742 -49.98 17.61 1.36
CA LEU A 742 -51.12 18.51 1.66
C LEU A 742 -51.36 19.50 0.51
N LEU A 743 -50.30 20.16 0.02
CA LEU A 743 -50.36 21.10 -1.10
C LEU A 743 -50.79 20.40 -2.42
N LEU A 744 -50.32 19.20 -2.70
CA LEU A 744 -50.76 18.41 -3.85
C LEU A 744 -52.23 18.02 -3.75
N ARG A 745 -52.72 17.60 -2.59
CA ARG A 745 -54.15 17.31 -2.32
C ARG A 745 -55.01 18.54 -2.52
N GLN A 746 -54.57 19.70 -2.03
CA GLN A 746 -55.27 20.97 -2.21
C GLN A 746 -55.34 21.36 -3.70
N LYS A 747 -54.21 21.26 -4.45
CA LYS A 747 -54.18 21.51 -5.89
C LYS A 747 -55.12 20.58 -6.65
N ALA A 748 -55.10 19.27 -6.35
CA ALA A 748 -55.98 18.30 -6.94
C ALA A 748 -57.46 18.58 -6.65
N ALA A 749 -57.78 18.97 -5.42
CA ALA A 749 -59.16 19.36 -5.01
C ALA A 749 -59.63 20.62 -5.77
N HIS A 750 -58.77 21.64 -5.90
CA HIS A 750 -59.05 22.84 -6.69
C HIS A 750 -59.30 22.54 -8.17
N THR A 751 -58.46 21.66 -8.75
CA THR A 751 -58.60 21.24 -10.16
C THR A 751 -59.93 20.49 -10.37
N LYS A 752 -60.29 19.58 -9.46
CA LYS A 752 -61.53 18.81 -9.54
C LYS A 752 -62.77 19.72 -9.39
N ALA A 753 -62.72 20.70 -8.45
CA ALA A 753 -63.76 21.69 -8.29
C ALA A 753 -63.95 22.60 -9.52
N ALA A 754 -62.84 23.02 -10.14
CA ALA A 754 -62.89 23.78 -11.38
C ALA A 754 -63.48 22.99 -12.54
N GLN A 755 -63.10 21.71 -12.67
CA GLN A 755 -63.69 20.81 -13.69
C GLN A 755 -65.20 20.58 -13.48
N GLN A 756 -65.64 20.41 -12.21
CA GLN A 756 -67.07 20.26 -11.91
C GLN A 756 -67.85 21.53 -12.21
N LYS A 757 -67.31 22.71 -11.88
CA LYS A 757 -67.94 24.00 -12.24
C LYS A 757 -68.02 24.21 -13.75
N ALA A 758 -66.97 23.79 -14.50
CA ALA A 758 -67.01 23.86 -15.96
C ALA A 758 -68.03 22.91 -16.57
N ALA A 759 -68.17 21.69 -16.04
CA ALA A 759 -69.16 20.69 -16.47
C ALA A 759 -70.59 21.20 -16.18
N GLN A 760 -70.84 21.77 -15.01
CA GLN A 760 -72.16 22.38 -14.65
C GLN A 760 -72.52 23.56 -15.54
N LYS A 761 -71.55 24.44 -15.86
CA LYS A 761 -71.76 25.53 -16.82
C LYS A 761 -72.05 25.03 -18.24
N LYS A 762 -71.47 23.91 -18.63
CA LYS A 762 -71.73 23.28 -19.96
C LYS A 762 -73.10 22.60 -20.01
N ALA A 763 -73.54 21.99 -18.92
CA ALA A 763 -74.90 21.43 -18.80
C ALA A 763 -76.03 22.48 -18.74
N ALA A 764 -75.77 23.62 -18.12
CA ALA A 764 -76.72 24.75 -18.07
C ALA A 764 -76.82 25.58 -19.35
N ARG A 765 -75.91 25.32 -20.32
CA ARG A 765 -75.93 25.93 -21.68
C ARG A 765 -76.54 25.00 -22.76
N ARG A 766 -76.85 23.79 -22.40
CA ARG A 766 -77.68 22.85 -23.18
C ARG A 766 -79.11 22.90 -22.69
#